data_2c53c4b19d1037a6a2872f7829f61101
#
_entry.id   2c53c4b19d1037a6a2872f7829f61101
#
_cell.length_a   1.000
_cell.length_b   1.000
_cell.length_c   1.000
_cell.angle_alpha   90.00
_cell.angle_beta   90.00
_cell.angle_gamma   90.00
#
_symmetry.space_group_name_H-M   'P 1'
#
loop_
_entity.id
_entity.type
_entity.pdbx_description
1 polymer ?
#
loop_
_entity_poly.entity_id
_entity_poly.type
_entity_poly.pdbx_seq_one_letter_code
_entity_poly.pdbx_strand_id
1 'polypeptide(L)'
;MNHLNQVVFDKHCRLSESEEMDTREDDNGQVQPGGGFEERCLNGDIQEGNLGNQEEAMEEEDEARSEATFRFVVPNFSKLRETALSSPTYVRNLPWKIMVMPRTSHGQDRNTPTRSLGFFLQCNGESESSTWSCNAIADLKIISQKEGVENFSRKIQHLFYSKENDWGFSHFMSWNEVLDPEKGYIKDDSIILEVSVTADAPHGVSWDSKKHTGYVGLKNQGATCYMNSLLQTLFFTNKLRKAVYQIPTESDDSSRSVALALQRVFYELQFSDKPVGTKKLTKSFGWETLDSFMQHDVQELCRVLLDNMESKMKGTCVEGTIPRLFEGKMTSFLRCKHVNYTSSRKEPFYDIQLNVKGKKSIIESFKDYCATETLDGENKYDAGEYGLQEAEKGIXFSSLPPVLHLHLLRFQYDPLTDQNIKINDRFEFPEQLNLEEFLKDEEDSAPPVYTLHAVLVHSGDNHGGHYVVFINPKGDGKWCKFDDDVVSRCSKQEAVDHNFGGHEDDITVKHCTNAYMLVYIKDSAIADVLQPVTEQDIPDQLVERLLEERRQETLRRKERNEAHLYMNVQIVTSDNFCGHQGTDLYDPDKVSYRSFKVKKMTSLREFITLISEQMKYPVNMIRPWPLIYRTNQTCRPVAVDLELDCTKHLIDIADNASPWTVFLETVEPDSGMHCLPEFDKETDVLLFFKLYDPKNKRISYCGHTYMSINAKA
;
A
#
# COMPACT_ATOMS: atom_id res chain seq x y z
N MET A 1 17.08 4.30 -26.72
CA MET A 1 16.83 4.46 -25.29
C MET A 1 15.39 4.15 -24.90
N ASN A 2 14.40 4.44 -25.77
CA ASN A 2 12.99 4.18 -25.41
C ASN A 2 12.61 2.70 -25.40
N HIS A 3 13.27 1.87 -26.18
CA HIS A 3 12.94 0.43 -26.26
C HIS A 3 13.47 -0.38 -25.06
N LEU A 4 14.60 0.03 -24.52
CA LEU A 4 15.19 -0.67 -23.37
C LEU A 4 14.43 -0.38 -22.07
N ASN A 5 13.92 0.85 -21.94
CA ASN A 5 13.12 1.22 -20.76
C ASN A 5 11.77 0.53 -20.73
N GLN A 6 11.18 0.27 -21.92
CA GLN A 6 9.89 -0.40 -22.00
C GLN A 6 9.97 -1.90 -21.63
N VAL A 7 11.09 -2.54 -21.99
CA VAL A 7 11.31 -3.95 -21.67
C VAL A 7 11.57 -4.16 -20.18
N VAL A 8 12.30 -3.23 -19.57
CA VAL A 8 12.55 -3.27 -18.11
C VAL A 8 11.26 -3.01 -17.33
N PHE A 9 10.41 -2.14 -17.87
CA PHE A 9 9.13 -1.79 -17.24
C PHE A 9 8.14 -2.95 -17.27
N ASP A 10 8.07 -3.66 -18.40
CA ASP A 10 7.20 -4.84 -18.53
C ASP A 10 7.63 -5.97 -17.61
N LYS A 11 8.94 -6.12 -17.38
CA LYS A 11 9.46 -7.12 -16.44
C LYS A 11 9.12 -6.78 -15.00
N HIS A 12 9.16 -5.50 -14.63
CA HIS A 12 8.84 -5.06 -13.27
C HIS A 12 7.35 -5.17 -12.98
N CYS A 13 6.50 -4.85 -13.96
CA CYS A 13 5.05 -5.01 -13.82
C CYS A 13 4.65 -6.47 -13.69
N ARG A 14 5.33 -7.36 -14.41
CA ARG A 14 5.06 -8.80 -14.31
C ARG A 14 5.54 -9.37 -12.98
N LEU A 15 6.66 -8.84 -12.46
CA LEU A 15 7.18 -9.26 -11.16
C LEU A 15 6.29 -8.80 -10.00
N SER A 16 5.67 -7.62 -10.13
CA SER A 16 4.75 -7.15 -9.10
C SER A 16 3.44 -7.93 -9.09
N GLU A 17 3.00 -8.42 -10.26
CA GLU A 17 1.83 -9.29 -10.34
C GLU A 17 2.10 -10.69 -9.78
N SER A 18 3.33 -11.18 -9.92
CA SER A 18 3.72 -12.48 -9.35
C SER A 18 4.02 -12.40 -7.86
N GLU A 19 4.50 -11.26 -7.39
CA GLU A 19 4.71 -11.02 -5.96
C GLU A 19 3.39 -10.92 -5.19
N GLU A 20 2.33 -10.46 -5.85
CA GLU A 20 1.00 -10.44 -5.25
C GLU A 20 0.43 -11.85 -5.01
N MET A 21 0.92 -12.83 -5.75
CA MET A 21 0.50 -14.23 -5.54
C MET A 21 1.28 -14.92 -4.42
N ASP A 22 2.53 -14.48 -4.18
CA ASP A 22 3.42 -15.13 -3.21
C ASP A 22 3.19 -14.70 -1.75
N THR A 23 2.63 -13.52 -1.55
CA THR A 23 2.39 -13.03 -0.19
C THR A 23 1.14 -13.62 0.47
N ARG A 24 0.51 -14.59 -0.17
CA ARG A 24 -0.76 -15.15 0.29
C ARG A 24 -0.68 -16.57 0.87
N GLU A 25 0.50 -17.17 0.82
CA GLU A 25 0.62 -18.57 1.20
C GLU A 25 0.90 -18.83 2.67
N ASP A 26 1.20 -17.78 3.43
CA ASP A 26 1.54 -17.95 4.84
C ASP A 26 0.35 -17.81 5.79
N ASP A 27 -0.85 -17.76 5.25
CA ASP A 27 -2.01 -17.73 6.12
C ASP A 27 -2.53 -19.15 6.35
N ASN A 28 -1.91 -19.81 7.32
CA ASN A 28 -2.41 -21.06 7.87
C ASN A 28 -3.63 -20.80 8.77
N GLY A 29 -4.43 -19.87 8.36
CA GLY A 29 -5.69 -19.64 9.03
C GLY A 29 -6.79 -20.41 8.31
N GLN A 30 -7.44 -21.26 9.03
CA GLN A 30 -8.69 -21.82 8.56
C GLN A 30 -9.58 -20.68 8.09
N VAL A 31 -9.82 -20.64 6.79
CA VAL A 31 -10.77 -19.70 6.23
C VAL A 31 -12.13 -20.11 6.73
N GLN A 32 -12.56 -19.52 7.81
CA GLN A 32 -13.96 -19.60 8.16
C GLN A 32 -14.75 -18.84 7.08
N PRO A 33 -15.79 -19.42 6.53
CA PRO A 33 -16.56 -18.73 5.51
C PRO A 33 -17.12 -17.44 6.06
N GLY A 34 -16.93 -16.38 5.29
CA GLY A 34 -17.19 -15.04 5.72
C GLY A 34 -18.59 -14.78 6.19
N GLY A 35 -18.74 -14.73 7.48
CA GLY A 35 -19.92 -14.21 8.09
C GLY A 35 -19.60 -12.99 8.92
N GLY A 36 -18.70 -12.16 8.42
CA GLY A 36 -18.17 -11.13 9.30
C GLY A 36 -18.60 -9.70 9.03
N PHE A 37 -19.19 -9.45 7.87
CA PHE A 37 -19.45 -8.04 7.54
C PHE A 37 -20.80 -7.54 8.04
N GLU A 38 -21.77 -8.42 8.22
CA GLU A 38 -23.11 -8.01 8.66
C GLU A 38 -23.25 -7.86 10.18
N GLU A 39 -22.44 -8.56 10.94
CA GLU A 39 -22.58 -8.57 12.41
C GLU A 39 -21.81 -7.47 13.14
N ARG A 40 -20.78 -6.87 12.51
CA ARG A 40 -19.96 -5.86 13.17
C ARG A 40 -20.56 -4.45 13.14
N CYS A 41 -21.56 -4.27 12.30
CA CYS A 41 -22.16 -2.94 12.15
C CYS A 41 -23.30 -2.64 13.12
N LEU A 42 -23.72 -3.62 13.92
CA LEU A 42 -24.95 -3.49 14.71
C LEU A 42 -24.78 -3.20 16.19
N ASN A 43 -23.55 -3.14 16.70
CA ASN A 43 -23.38 -2.94 18.13
C ASN A 43 -22.61 -1.67 18.45
N GLY A 44 -23.33 -0.55 18.39
CA GLY A 44 -22.90 0.69 18.99
C GLY A 44 -23.31 0.83 20.46
N ASP A 45 -23.69 -0.25 21.10
CA ASP A 45 -24.01 -0.20 22.51
C ASP A 45 -22.77 -0.46 23.35
N ILE A 46 -22.46 0.50 24.19
CA ILE A 46 -21.42 0.40 25.20
C ILE A 46 -21.89 -0.67 26.20
N GLN A 47 -21.43 -1.89 25.99
CA GLN A 47 -21.55 -2.88 27.04
C GLN A 47 -20.42 -2.65 28.04
N GLU A 48 -20.78 -2.56 29.30
CA GLU A 48 -19.83 -2.56 30.40
C GLU A 48 -19.00 -3.84 30.31
N GLY A 49 -17.77 -3.67 29.83
CA GLY A 49 -16.88 -4.79 29.64
C GLY A 49 -16.39 -5.39 30.92
N ASN A 50 -16.22 -6.66 30.89
CA ASN A 50 -15.63 -7.47 31.94
C ASN A 50 -14.27 -6.88 32.34
N LEU A 51 -14.05 -6.62 33.60
CA LEU A 51 -12.82 -6.02 34.12
C LEU A 51 -11.55 -6.79 33.72
N GLY A 52 -11.66 -8.11 33.56
CA GLY A 52 -10.54 -8.94 33.13
C GLY A 52 -10.06 -8.66 31.70
N ASN A 53 -11.00 -8.39 30.81
CA ASN A 53 -10.66 -8.09 29.43
C ASN A 53 -10.00 -6.71 29.24
N GLN A 54 -10.31 -5.77 30.14
CA GLN A 54 -9.71 -4.44 30.13
C GLN A 54 -8.23 -4.48 30.57
N GLU A 55 -7.91 -5.30 31.56
CA GLU A 55 -6.52 -5.44 32.04
C GLU A 55 -5.63 -6.11 30.97
N GLU A 56 -6.12 -7.16 30.32
CA GLU A 56 -5.37 -7.83 29.23
C GLU A 56 -5.17 -6.89 28.04
N ALA A 57 -6.20 -6.11 27.67
CA ALA A 57 -6.08 -5.13 26.58
C ALA A 57 -5.11 -4.01 26.93
N MET A 58 -5.09 -3.57 28.20
CA MET A 58 -4.15 -2.55 28.68
C MET A 58 -2.71 -3.06 28.68
N GLU A 59 -2.48 -4.31 29.05
CA GLU A 59 -1.16 -4.93 29.03
C GLU A 59 -0.62 -5.06 27.60
N GLU A 60 -1.47 -5.49 26.67
CA GLU A 60 -1.10 -5.56 25.25
C GLU A 60 -0.80 -4.19 24.67
N GLU A 61 -1.58 -3.17 25.02
CA GLU A 61 -1.34 -1.79 24.61
C GLU A 61 0.00 -1.29 25.14
N ASP A 62 0.34 -1.67 26.37
CA ASP A 62 1.59 -1.26 27.02
C ASP A 62 2.80 -1.86 26.28
N GLU A 63 2.72 -3.11 25.83
CA GLU A 63 3.79 -3.75 25.06
C GLU A 63 3.96 -3.13 23.67
N ALA A 64 2.88 -2.60 23.09
CA ALA A 64 2.90 -1.96 21.77
C ALA A 64 3.22 -0.47 21.85
N ARG A 65 3.52 0.07 23.01
CA ARG A 65 3.81 1.50 23.21
C ARG A 65 4.95 1.96 22.33
N SER A 66 4.96 3.26 22.00
CA SER A 66 5.94 3.83 21.08
C SER A 66 7.28 4.15 21.75
N GLU A 67 7.30 4.24 23.09
CA GLU A 67 8.51 4.63 23.82
C GLU A 67 8.52 4.01 25.21
N ALA A 68 9.72 3.85 25.74
CA ALA A 68 9.91 3.39 27.11
C ALA A 68 11.27 3.84 27.64
N THR A 69 11.37 3.98 28.96
CA THR A 69 12.62 4.19 29.67
C THR A 69 12.82 3.04 30.65
N PHE A 70 13.95 2.38 30.60
CA PHE A 70 14.23 1.23 31.45
C PHE A 70 15.68 1.20 31.87
N ARG A 71 15.95 0.54 32.99
CA ARG A 71 17.26 0.51 33.64
C ARG A 71 17.79 -0.90 33.76
N PHE A 72 19.11 -0.98 33.84
CA PHE A 72 19.85 -2.21 34.09
C PHE A 72 20.92 -1.93 35.15
N VAL A 73 20.77 -2.55 36.32
CA VAL A 73 21.76 -2.47 37.37
C VAL A 73 22.77 -3.60 37.12
N VAL A 74 24.05 -3.23 36.97
CA VAL A 74 25.13 -4.20 36.70
C VAL A 74 25.94 -4.33 38.01
N PRO A 75 25.75 -5.42 38.78
CA PRO A 75 26.51 -5.63 40.01
C PRO A 75 27.83 -6.23 39.71
N ASN A 76 28.77 -6.13 40.67
CA ASN A 76 30.13 -6.69 40.57
C ASN A 76 30.80 -6.19 39.27
N PHE A 77 30.68 -4.92 39.01
CA PHE A 77 31.09 -4.34 37.73
C PHE A 77 32.62 -4.53 37.50
N SER A 78 33.45 -4.37 38.55
CA SER A 78 34.89 -4.49 38.43
C SER A 78 35.33 -5.88 37.95
N LYS A 79 34.48 -6.89 38.16
CA LYS A 79 34.70 -8.28 37.78
C LYS A 79 34.05 -8.69 36.48
N LEU A 80 33.40 -7.76 35.80
CA LEU A 80 32.71 -8.06 34.54
C LEU A 80 33.73 -8.47 33.47
N ARG A 81 33.54 -9.66 32.90
CA ARG A 81 34.40 -10.23 31.87
C ARG A 81 33.69 -10.54 30.59
N GLU A 82 32.41 -10.81 30.67
CA GLU A 82 31.60 -11.24 29.53
C GLU A 82 30.42 -10.27 29.33
N THR A 83 29.76 -10.41 28.18
CA THR A 83 28.57 -9.62 27.85
C THR A 83 27.45 -9.93 28.85
N ALA A 84 26.83 -8.89 29.40
CA ALA A 84 25.66 -8.99 30.26
C ALA A 84 24.47 -8.33 29.54
N LEU A 85 23.32 -8.99 29.59
CA LEU A 85 22.08 -8.53 29.01
C LEU A 85 21.04 -8.29 30.10
N SER A 86 20.32 -7.19 29.97
CA SER A 86 19.18 -6.92 30.85
C SER A 86 18.00 -7.83 30.51
N SER A 87 16.99 -7.86 31.38
CA SER A 87 15.69 -8.42 31.03
C SER A 87 15.05 -7.56 29.94
N PRO A 88 14.13 -8.14 29.13
CA PRO A 88 13.54 -7.36 28.05
C PRO A 88 12.50 -6.35 28.55
N THR A 89 12.44 -5.23 27.86
CA THR A 89 11.36 -4.24 27.95
C THR A 89 10.73 -4.19 26.57
N TYR A 90 9.40 -4.20 26.51
CA TYR A 90 8.68 -4.28 25.24
C TYR A 90 8.27 -2.90 24.75
N VAL A 91 8.65 -2.58 23.52
CA VAL A 91 8.25 -1.37 22.78
C VAL A 91 7.89 -1.83 21.38
N ARG A 92 6.74 -1.41 20.87
CA ARG A 92 6.23 -1.85 19.55
C ARG A 92 6.13 -3.37 19.42
N ASN A 93 5.80 -4.04 20.52
CA ASN A 93 5.69 -5.52 20.62
C ASN A 93 7.01 -6.25 20.35
N LEU A 94 8.13 -5.54 20.42
CA LEU A 94 9.45 -6.13 20.26
C LEU A 94 10.21 -6.07 21.60
N PRO A 95 11.02 -7.08 21.91
CA PRO A 95 11.82 -7.05 23.14
C PRO A 95 13.09 -6.23 22.93
N TRP A 96 13.35 -5.30 23.84
CA TRP A 96 14.54 -4.44 23.85
C TRP A 96 15.34 -4.72 25.11
N LYS A 97 16.65 -4.82 24.96
CA LYS A 97 17.56 -5.13 26.09
C LYS A 97 18.76 -4.19 26.08
N ILE A 98 19.26 -3.89 27.27
CA ILE A 98 20.56 -3.24 27.43
C ILE A 98 21.65 -4.32 27.40
N MET A 99 22.65 -4.11 26.59
CA MET A 99 23.79 -5.00 26.44
C MET A 99 25.04 -4.25 26.87
N VAL A 100 25.77 -4.81 27.80
CA VAL A 100 26.99 -4.20 28.37
C VAL A 100 28.13 -5.20 28.37
N MET A 101 29.32 -4.73 28.03
CA MET A 101 30.49 -5.59 27.97
C MET A 101 31.78 -4.79 28.14
N PRO A 102 32.84 -5.41 28.64
CA PRO A 102 34.15 -4.77 28.54
C PRO A 102 34.67 -4.87 27.11
N ARG A 103 35.23 -3.78 26.63
CA ARG A 103 35.83 -3.69 25.30
C ARG A 103 37.28 -3.28 25.45
N THR A 104 38.17 -4.01 24.78
CA THR A 104 39.60 -3.69 24.75
C THR A 104 39.96 -3.24 23.34
N SER A 105 40.57 -2.06 23.24
CA SER A 105 41.03 -1.53 21.96
C SER A 105 42.55 -1.30 22.06
N HIS A 106 43.23 -1.56 20.94
CA HIS A 106 44.67 -1.27 20.81
C HIS A 106 44.78 0.01 19.99
N GLY A 107 45.25 1.07 20.64
CA GLY A 107 45.48 2.35 19.97
C GLY A 107 46.73 2.29 19.09
N GLN A 108 47.20 3.47 18.66
CA GLN A 108 48.40 3.58 17.84
C GLN A 108 49.63 3.04 18.59
N ASP A 109 49.60 3.06 19.91
CA ASP A 109 50.63 2.45 20.77
C ASP A 109 50.14 1.03 21.15
N ARG A 110 50.67 0.03 20.47
CA ARG A 110 50.25 -1.39 20.62
C ARG A 110 50.62 -1.97 22.00
N ASN A 111 51.42 -1.25 22.80
CA ASN A 111 51.89 -1.76 24.08
C ASN A 111 50.95 -1.45 25.25
N THR A 112 49.94 -0.56 25.05
CA THR A 112 48.99 -0.23 26.11
C THR A 112 47.55 -0.36 25.59
N PRO A 113 46.97 -1.57 25.77
CA PRO A 113 45.55 -1.72 25.44
C PRO A 113 44.67 -0.90 26.38
N THR A 114 43.69 -0.17 25.81
CA THR A 114 42.73 0.60 26.59
C THR A 114 41.46 -0.19 26.74
N ARG A 115 40.92 -0.21 27.96
CA ARG A 115 39.70 -0.90 28.30
C ARG A 115 38.58 0.12 28.42
N SER A 116 37.40 -0.20 27.86
CA SER A 116 36.24 0.69 27.83
C SER A 116 34.98 -0.06 28.19
N LEU A 117 33.98 0.72 28.61
CA LEU A 117 32.62 0.24 28.78
C LEU A 117 31.94 0.20 27.41
N GLY A 118 31.61 -0.99 26.94
CA GLY A 118 30.75 -1.15 25.76
C GLY A 118 29.32 -1.15 26.20
N PHE A 119 28.51 -0.30 25.61
CA PHE A 119 27.10 -0.08 25.97
C PHE A 119 26.28 -0.01 24.70
N PHE A 120 25.35 -0.98 24.55
CA PHE A 120 24.56 -1.16 23.33
C PHE A 120 23.09 -1.38 23.69
N LEU A 121 22.23 -0.98 22.79
CA LEU A 121 20.81 -1.32 22.81
C LEU A 121 20.59 -2.47 21.82
N GLN A 122 19.93 -3.52 22.27
CA GLN A 122 19.58 -4.66 21.42
C GLN A 122 18.07 -4.73 21.22
N CYS A 123 17.65 -5.01 19.99
CA CYS A 123 16.26 -5.18 19.63
C CYS A 123 16.08 -6.58 19.03
N ASN A 124 15.13 -7.35 19.60
CA ASN A 124 14.68 -8.63 19.02
C ASN A 124 15.82 -9.60 18.72
N GLY A 125 16.82 -9.61 19.59
CA GLY A 125 18.07 -10.35 19.35
C GLY A 125 17.94 -11.87 19.37
N GLU A 126 16.87 -12.40 19.95
CA GLU A 126 16.64 -13.84 20.05
C GLU A 126 15.80 -14.39 18.89
N SER A 127 15.30 -13.51 18.01
CA SER A 127 14.46 -13.91 16.87
C SER A 127 15.30 -14.63 15.80
N GLU A 128 14.76 -15.70 15.26
CA GLU A 128 15.36 -16.42 14.13
C GLU A 128 14.90 -15.85 12.77
N SER A 129 13.89 -14.99 12.78
CA SER A 129 13.39 -14.34 11.56
C SER A 129 14.43 -13.37 11.01
N SER A 130 14.56 -13.32 9.69
CA SER A 130 15.43 -12.39 8.98
C SER A 130 14.66 -11.26 8.30
N THR A 131 13.31 -11.23 8.43
CA THR A 131 12.47 -10.31 7.65
C THR A 131 12.09 -9.04 8.39
N TRP A 132 12.33 -8.98 9.70
CA TRP A 132 11.89 -7.84 10.52
C TRP A 132 12.88 -6.67 10.46
N SER A 133 12.36 -5.48 10.64
CA SER A 133 13.17 -4.27 10.87
C SER A 133 12.38 -3.29 11.74
N CYS A 134 13.11 -2.44 12.47
CA CYS A 134 12.51 -1.44 13.33
C CYS A 134 13.46 -0.26 13.48
N ASN A 135 13.00 0.93 13.07
CA ASN A 135 13.79 2.15 13.21
C ASN A 135 13.55 2.77 14.58
N ALA A 136 14.61 3.19 15.25
CA ALA A 136 14.49 3.75 16.60
C ALA A 136 15.56 4.80 16.89
N ILE A 137 15.22 5.70 17.79
CA ILE A 137 16.17 6.64 18.41
C ILE A 137 16.21 6.32 19.90
N ALA A 138 17.36 6.52 20.52
CA ALA A 138 17.50 6.23 21.95
C ALA A 138 18.58 7.09 22.61
N ASP A 139 18.37 7.34 23.89
CA ASP A 139 19.38 7.93 24.78
C ASP A 139 19.96 6.80 25.65
N LEU A 140 21.25 6.61 25.60
CA LEU A 140 21.98 5.65 26.41
C LEU A 140 22.68 6.42 27.52
N LYS A 141 22.35 6.11 28.78
CA LYS A 141 22.85 6.86 29.94
C LYS A 141 23.50 5.95 30.97
N ILE A 142 24.59 6.44 31.56
CA ILE A 142 25.06 5.90 32.84
C ILE A 142 24.60 6.87 33.92
N ILE A 143 23.94 6.34 34.95
CA ILE A 143 23.25 7.15 35.96
C ILE A 143 24.25 7.47 37.09
N SER A 144 24.31 8.75 37.46
CA SER A 144 25.13 9.17 38.58
C SER A 144 24.55 8.64 39.90
N GLN A 145 25.42 8.13 40.75
CA GLN A 145 25.09 7.67 42.10
C GLN A 145 25.73 8.56 43.17
N LYS A 146 26.21 9.72 42.77
CA LYS A 146 26.83 10.72 43.65
C LYS A 146 26.10 12.05 43.52
N GLU A 147 25.76 12.65 44.64
CA GLU A 147 25.09 13.93 44.66
C GLU A 147 25.97 15.00 44.02
N GLY A 148 25.36 15.86 43.17
CA GLY A 148 26.07 16.93 42.47
C GLY A 148 26.75 16.52 41.18
N VAL A 149 26.68 15.24 40.78
CA VAL A 149 27.23 14.76 39.51
C VAL A 149 26.08 14.45 38.56
N GLU A 150 26.18 14.95 37.33
CA GLU A 150 25.20 14.70 36.29
C GLU A 150 25.38 13.33 35.64
N ASN A 151 24.27 12.76 35.17
CA ASN A 151 24.31 11.55 34.34
C ASN A 151 25.08 11.84 33.04
N PHE A 152 25.74 10.83 32.51
CA PHE A 152 26.40 10.93 31.21
C PHE A 152 25.58 10.18 30.19
N SER A 153 25.24 10.82 29.08
CA SER A 153 24.40 10.24 28.05
C SER A 153 24.93 10.48 26.65
N ARG A 154 24.64 9.54 25.76
CA ARG A 154 24.92 9.65 24.34
C ARG A 154 23.70 9.13 23.57
N LYS A 155 23.43 9.73 22.41
CA LYS A 155 22.28 9.41 21.59
C LYS A 155 22.64 8.48 20.43
N ILE A 156 21.68 7.62 20.05
CA ILE A 156 21.79 6.78 18.84
C ILE A 156 20.52 6.93 18.00
N GLN A 157 20.68 6.66 16.72
CA GLN A 157 19.61 6.43 15.77
C GLN A 157 20.04 5.26 14.90
N HIS A 158 19.15 4.27 14.73
CA HIS A 158 19.53 3.05 14.02
C HIS A 158 18.30 2.32 13.49
N LEU A 159 18.44 1.74 12.31
CA LEU A 159 17.46 0.77 11.79
C LEU A 159 17.93 -0.62 12.24
N PHE A 160 17.21 -1.17 13.23
CA PHE A 160 17.51 -2.49 13.78
C PHE A 160 16.91 -3.56 12.87
N TYR A 161 17.70 -4.58 12.57
CA TYR A 161 17.25 -5.75 11.80
C TYR A 161 18.12 -6.95 12.16
N SER A 162 17.86 -8.11 11.60
CA SER A 162 18.46 -9.37 12.07
C SER A 162 19.98 -9.36 12.08
N LYS A 163 20.63 -8.73 11.09
CA LYS A 163 22.08 -8.67 10.98
C LYS A 163 22.70 -7.52 11.78
N GLU A 164 21.92 -6.52 12.14
CA GLU A 164 22.33 -5.39 12.97
C GLU A 164 21.28 -5.18 14.06
N ASN A 165 21.14 -6.17 14.92
CA ASN A 165 20.12 -6.16 15.97
C ASN A 165 20.56 -5.43 17.24
N ASP A 166 21.79 -4.93 17.29
CA ASP A 166 22.24 -4.06 18.38
C ASP A 166 22.97 -2.86 17.81
N TRP A 167 23.00 -1.78 18.60
CA TRP A 167 23.68 -0.55 18.22
C TRP A 167 24.04 0.21 19.47
N GLY A 168 25.21 0.85 19.45
CA GLY A 168 25.68 1.62 20.60
C GLY A 168 27.15 1.98 20.46
N PHE A 169 27.85 1.96 21.58
CA PHE A 169 29.22 2.47 21.65
C PHE A 169 30.15 1.43 22.25
N SER A 170 31.14 1.02 21.49
CA SER A 170 32.24 0.17 22.00
C SER A 170 33.08 0.91 23.05
N HIS A 171 33.11 2.21 22.94
CA HIS A 171 33.82 3.08 23.88
C HIS A 171 32.84 4.14 24.39
N PHE A 172 31.88 3.70 25.22
CA PHE A 172 30.92 4.63 25.82
C PHE A 172 31.62 5.53 26.85
N MET A 173 32.45 4.93 27.67
CA MET A 173 33.23 5.62 28.70
C MET A 173 34.46 4.74 28.99
N SER A 174 35.60 5.34 29.34
CA SER A 174 36.78 4.56 29.70
C SER A 174 36.53 3.75 30.96
N TRP A 175 37.09 2.55 31.03
CA TRP A 175 36.89 1.63 32.16
C TRP A 175 37.32 2.27 33.47
N ASN A 176 38.50 2.95 33.47
CA ASN A 176 39.01 3.62 34.65
C ASN A 176 38.10 4.75 35.12
N GLU A 177 37.49 5.45 34.20
CA GLU A 177 36.55 6.53 34.52
C GLU A 177 35.31 5.99 35.22
N VAL A 178 34.78 4.84 34.76
CA VAL A 178 33.66 4.19 35.39
C VAL A 178 34.00 3.76 36.83
N LEU A 179 35.19 3.16 37.00
CA LEU A 179 35.62 2.69 38.30
C LEU A 179 36.02 3.78 39.29
N ASP A 180 36.27 4.97 38.83
CA ASP A 180 36.74 6.10 39.66
C ASP A 180 35.58 6.58 40.59
N PRO A 181 35.71 6.41 41.94
CA PRO A 181 34.64 6.82 42.85
C PRO A 181 34.38 8.33 42.80
N GLU A 182 35.38 9.13 42.43
CA GLU A 182 35.19 10.59 42.32
C GLU A 182 34.29 11.01 41.17
N LYS A 183 34.24 10.20 40.13
CA LYS A 183 33.33 10.48 39.00
C LYS A 183 31.85 10.22 39.33
N GLY A 184 31.57 9.33 40.29
CA GLY A 184 30.25 9.16 40.84
C GLY A 184 29.34 8.17 40.16
N TYR A 185 29.85 7.39 39.20
CA TYR A 185 29.00 6.43 38.45
C TYR A 185 28.94 5.07 39.10
N ILE A 186 29.88 4.75 39.96
CA ILE A 186 29.95 3.44 40.62
C ILE A 186 29.67 3.59 42.11
N LYS A 187 28.92 2.66 42.69
CA LYS A 187 28.63 2.59 44.12
C LYS A 187 28.42 1.12 44.48
N ASP A 188 29.14 0.67 45.52
CA ASP A 188 29.10 -0.73 45.95
C ASP A 188 29.37 -1.69 44.80
N ASP A 189 30.33 -1.34 43.95
CA ASP A 189 30.76 -2.06 42.75
C ASP A 189 29.61 -2.33 41.77
N SER A 190 28.62 -1.44 41.75
CA SER A 190 27.46 -1.50 40.83
C SER A 190 27.35 -0.22 40.06
N ILE A 191 26.97 -0.32 38.77
CA ILE A 191 26.60 0.82 37.92
C ILE A 191 25.17 0.64 37.50
N ILE A 192 24.52 1.78 37.16
CA ILE A 192 23.14 1.82 36.68
C ILE A 192 23.16 2.39 35.28
N LEU A 193 22.70 1.57 34.32
CA LEU A 193 22.53 2.00 32.93
C LEU A 193 21.05 2.23 32.64
N GLU A 194 20.75 3.24 31.85
CA GLU A 194 19.38 3.57 31.48
C GLU A 194 19.30 3.82 29.98
N VAL A 195 18.23 3.31 29.38
CA VAL A 195 17.92 3.57 27.98
C VAL A 195 16.52 4.17 27.89
N SER A 196 16.39 5.29 27.18
CA SER A 196 15.11 5.83 26.76
C SER A 196 15.02 5.65 25.25
N VAL A 197 14.10 4.78 24.78
CA VAL A 197 13.96 4.43 23.39
C VAL A 197 12.60 4.88 22.87
N THR A 198 12.61 5.44 21.65
CA THR A 198 11.40 5.77 20.87
C THR A 198 11.54 5.06 19.53
N ALA A 199 10.57 4.20 19.21
CA ALA A 199 10.63 3.37 18.01
C ALA A 199 9.46 3.61 17.08
N ASP A 200 9.72 3.48 15.78
CA ASP A 200 8.65 3.40 14.78
C ASP A 200 8.00 2.03 14.85
N ALA A 201 6.81 1.90 14.26
CA ALA A 201 6.19 0.58 14.12
C ALA A 201 7.10 -0.32 13.26
N PRO A 202 7.26 -1.58 13.66
CA PRO A 202 8.17 -2.48 12.93
C PRO A 202 7.58 -2.94 11.62
N HIS A 203 8.46 -3.31 10.68
CA HIS A 203 8.12 -3.96 9.43
C HIS A 203 8.55 -5.42 9.48
N GLY A 204 7.87 -6.28 8.70
CA GLY A 204 8.24 -7.69 8.61
C GLY A 204 7.87 -8.52 9.82
N VAL A 205 7.05 -7.96 10.71
CA VAL A 205 6.40 -8.68 11.81
C VAL A 205 4.91 -8.38 11.75
N SER A 206 4.10 -9.23 12.39
CA SER A 206 2.67 -9.03 12.41
C SER A 206 2.33 -7.74 13.18
N TRP A 207 1.63 -6.83 12.50
CA TRP A 207 1.17 -5.58 13.10
C TRP A 207 -0.28 -5.35 12.73
N ASP A 208 -1.15 -5.28 13.73
CA ASP A 208 -2.58 -5.04 13.53
C ASP A 208 -2.88 -3.56 13.77
N SER A 209 -2.88 -2.78 12.70
CA SER A 209 -3.13 -1.34 12.75
C SER A 209 -4.50 -1.02 13.35
N LYS A 210 -5.53 -1.76 12.95
CA LYS A 210 -6.91 -1.55 13.44
C LYS A 210 -7.02 -1.76 14.94
N LYS A 211 -6.37 -2.82 15.44
CA LYS A 211 -6.38 -3.14 16.89
C LYS A 211 -5.69 -2.04 17.69
N HIS A 212 -4.52 -1.58 17.23
CA HIS A 212 -3.71 -0.63 17.98
C HIS A 212 -4.16 0.81 17.86
N THR A 213 -4.76 1.20 16.74
CA THR A 213 -5.09 2.61 16.48
C THR A 213 -6.57 2.87 16.19
N GLY A 214 -7.31 1.86 15.76
CA GLY A 214 -8.67 2.02 15.25
C GLY A 214 -8.72 2.35 13.77
N TYR A 215 -7.58 2.48 13.09
CA TYR A 215 -7.49 2.86 11.68
C TYR A 215 -6.70 1.83 10.89
N VAL A 216 -6.91 1.82 9.56
CA VAL A 216 -6.15 0.93 8.67
C VAL A 216 -5.37 1.74 7.65
N GLY A 217 -4.33 1.13 7.12
CA GLY A 217 -3.46 1.74 6.12
C GLY A 217 -3.89 1.44 4.69
N LEU A 218 -3.10 1.97 3.77
CA LEU A 218 -3.25 1.75 2.34
C LEU A 218 -2.09 0.91 1.85
N LYS A 219 -2.39 -0.07 1.00
CA LYS A 219 -1.35 -0.96 0.46
C LYS A 219 -0.32 -0.16 -0.34
N ASN A 220 0.94 -0.51 -0.17
CA ASN A 220 2.00 -0.01 -1.05
C ASN A 220 1.98 -0.85 -2.33
N GLN A 221 1.38 -0.31 -3.37
CA GLN A 221 1.23 -1.02 -4.64
C GLN A 221 2.24 -0.52 -5.69
N GLY A 222 3.40 -0.13 -5.21
CA GLY A 222 4.58 0.13 -6.00
C GLY A 222 4.72 1.53 -6.57
N ALA A 223 3.65 2.14 -7.00
CA ALA A 223 3.71 3.37 -7.78
C ALA A 223 2.91 4.51 -7.18
N THR A 224 2.71 4.50 -5.87
CA THR A 224 1.75 5.44 -5.26
C THR A 224 2.37 6.68 -4.64
N CYS A 225 3.70 6.72 -4.41
CA CYS A 225 4.41 7.91 -3.94
C CYS A 225 3.63 8.62 -2.80
N TYR A 226 3.27 9.91 -3.04
CA TYR A 226 2.53 10.75 -2.11
C TYR A 226 1.03 10.44 -2.04
N MET A 227 0.51 9.58 -2.93
CA MET A 227 -0.94 9.36 -3.05
C MET A 227 -1.55 8.78 -1.78
N ASN A 228 -0.90 7.78 -1.18
CA ASN A 228 -1.44 7.15 0.04
C ASN A 228 -1.56 8.18 1.16
N SER A 229 -0.56 9.05 1.31
CA SER A 229 -0.58 10.13 2.31
C SER A 229 -1.74 11.10 2.04
N LEU A 230 -1.91 11.51 0.79
CA LEU A 230 -2.99 12.44 0.43
C LEU A 230 -4.37 11.80 0.65
N LEU A 231 -4.56 10.55 0.27
CA LEU A 231 -5.83 9.85 0.45
C LEU A 231 -6.22 9.74 1.93
N GLN A 232 -5.26 9.42 2.79
CA GLN A 232 -5.52 9.39 4.23
C GLN A 232 -5.92 10.78 4.73
N THR A 233 -5.24 11.81 4.26
CA THR A 233 -5.53 13.20 4.63
C THR A 233 -6.96 13.59 4.22
N LEU A 234 -7.36 13.27 3.01
CA LEU A 234 -8.72 13.55 2.52
C LEU A 234 -9.76 12.72 3.26
N PHE A 235 -9.46 11.45 3.54
CA PHE A 235 -10.35 10.57 4.31
C PHE A 235 -10.66 11.16 5.68
N PHE A 236 -9.66 11.70 6.37
CA PHE A 236 -9.83 12.28 7.69
C PHE A 236 -10.32 13.74 7.68
N THR A 237 -10.61 14.28 6.50
CA THR A 237 -11.43 15.46 6.34
C THR A 237 -12.88 14.97 6.33
N ASN A 238 -13.43 14.74 7.51
CA ASN A 238 -14.66 13.93 7.68
C ASN A 238 -15.84 14.50 6.91
N LYS A 239 -16.00 15.82 6.89
CA LYS A 239 -17.08 16.45 6.13
C LYS A 239 -16.96 16.19 4.63
N LEU A 240 -15.73 16.15 4.11
CA LEU A 240 -15.49 15.77 2.71
C LEU A 240 -15.88 14.33 2.47
N ARG A 241 -15.46 13.41 3.34
CA ARG A 241 -15.77 11.98 3.22
C ARG A 241 -17.29 11.78 3.19
N LYS A 242 -17.99 12.42 4.12
CA LYS A 242 -19.45 12.35 4.21
C LYS A 242 -20.11 12.83 2.91
N ALA A 243 -19.64 13.93 2.35
CA ALA A 243 -20.16 14.47 1.09
C ALA A 243 -19.85 13.55 -0.09
N VAL A 244 -18.66 12.95 -0.13
CA VAL A 244 -18.28 12.01 -1.20
C VAL A 244 -19.22 10.80 -1.20
N TYR A 245 -19.58 10.28 -0.02
CA TYR A 245 -20.54 9.18 0.08
C TYR A 245 -21.91 9.55 -0.51
N GLN A 246 -22.29 10.81 -0.45
CA GLN A 246 -23.61 11.27 -0.91
C GLN A 246 -23.66 11.54 -2.41
N ILE A 247 -22.54 11.47 -3.13
CA ILE A 247 -22.54 11.65 -4.58
C ILE A 247 -23.28 10.47 -5.22
N PRO A 248 -24.31 10.72 -6.06
CA PRO A 248 -25.01 9.62 -6.75
C PRO A 248 -24.09 8.96 -7.79
N THR A 249 -23.81 7.68 -7.63
CA THR A 249 -22.94 6.92 -8.54
C THR A 249 -23.59 5.63 -9.03
N GLU A 250 -24.90 5.47 -8.86
CA GLU A 250 -25.62 4.22 -9.19
C GLU A 250 -25.48 3.83 -10.66
N SER A 251 -25.43 4.82 -11.55
CA SER A 251 -25.34 4.61 -12.99
C SER A 251 -23.89 4.68 -13.50
N ASP A 252 -22.91 4.90 -12.61
CA ASP A 252 -21.52 5.07 -13.01
C ASP A 252 -20.85 3.73 -13.35
N ASP A 253 -19.95 3.76 -14.34
CA ASP A 253 -19.11 2.64 -14.70
C ASP A 253 -18.12 2.35 -13.56
N SER A 254 -18.04 1.10 -13.12
CA SER A 254 -17.22 0.72 -11.97
C SER A 254 -15.71 0.89 -12.20
N SER A 255 -15.27 0.93 -13.46
CA SER A 255 -13.85 1.04 -13.80
C SER A 255 -13.42 2.46 -14.19
N ARG A 256 -14.36 3.35 -14.51
CA ARG A 256 -14.04 4.70 -15.03
C ARG A 256 -14.43 5.83 -14.08
N SER A 257 -15.31 5.56 -13.13
CA SER A 257 -15.80 6.61 -12.23
C SER A 257 -14.79 6.85 -11.10
N VAL A 258 -14.19 8.03 -11.08
CA VAL A 258 -13.30 8.46 -9.99
C VAL A 258 -14.11 8.59 -8.70
N ALA A 259 -15.34 9.13 -8.78
CA ALA A 259 -16.20 9.29 -7.61
C ALA A 259 -16.51 7.94 -6.95
N LEU A 260 -16.90 6.94 -7.73
CA LEU A 260 -17.20 5.61 -7.19
C LEU A 260 -15.94 4.96 -6.62
N ALA A 261 -14.80 5.11 -7.31
CA ALA A 261 -13.52 4.55 -6.82
C ALA A 261 -13.11 5.19 -5.49
N LEU A 262 -13.31 6.49 -5.35
CA LEU A 262 -13.00 7.17 -4.08
C LEU A 262 -13.97 6.76 -2.97
N GLN A 263 -15.26 6.62 -3.29
CA GLN A 263 -16.27 6.10 -2.35
C GLN A 263 -15.84 4.71 -1.84
N ARG A 264 -15.36 3.86 -2.75
CA ARG A 264 -14.91 2.50 -2.42
C ARG A 264 -13.71 2.53 -1.46
N VAL A 265 -12.71 3.35 -1.76
CA VAL A 265 -11.53 3.48 -0.90
C VAL A 265 -11.93 4.00 0.49
N PHE A 266 -12.76 5.02 0.55
CA PHE A 266 -13.22 5.59 1.82
C PHE A 266 -14.03 4.58 2.64
N TYR A 267 -14.90 3.83 1.97
CA TYR A 267 -15.70 2.79 2.64
C TYR A 267 -14.80 1.71 3.23
N GLU A 268 -13.83 1.24 2.46
CA GLU A 268 -12.90 0.22 2.93
C GLU A 268 -12.00 0.74 4.06
N LEU A 269 -11.53 1.99 3.97
CA LEU A 269 -10.74 2.61 5.05
C LEU A 269 -11.55 2.71 6.34
N GLN A 270 -12.86 2.94 6.23
CA GLN A 270 -13.73 3.11 7.40
C GLN A 270 -14.10 1.78 8.04
N PHE A 271 -14.33 0.74 7.27
CA PHE A 271 -14.92 -0.51 7.77
C PHE A 271 -14.02 -1.74 7.71
N SER A 272 -12.94 -1.71 6.94
CA SER A 272 -12.02 -2.84 6.83
C SER A 272 -11.14 -2.94 8.09
N ASP A 273 -10.69 -4.15 8.38
CA ASP A 273 -9.66 -4.38 9.41
C ASP A 273 -8.28 -4.68 8.80
N LYS A 274 -8.19 -4.68 7.48
CA LYS A 274 -6.94 -4.95 6.74
C LYS A 274 -6.59 -3.77 5.83
N PRO A 275 -5.32 -3.62 5.44
CA PRO A 275 -4.93 -2.54 4.53
C PRO A 275 -5.72 -2.56 3.22
N VAL A 276 -5.94 -1.37 2.66
CA VAL A 276 -6.85 -1.13 1.55
C VAL A 276 -6.06 -0.89 0.27
N GLY A 277 -6.47 -1.55 -0.82
CA GLY A 277 -5.90 -1.38 -2.14
C GLY A 277 -6.45 -0.16 -2.87
N THR A 278 -5.65 0.41 -3.77
CA THR A 278 -5.99 1.63 -4.50
C THR A 278 -5.88 1.50 -6.02
N LYS A 279 -5.71 0.29 -6.55
CA LYS A 279 -5.52 0.09 -7.99
C LYS A 279 -6.72 0.56 -8.82
N LYS A 280 -7.93 0.30 -8.36
CA LYS A 280 -9.14 0.74 -9.07
C LYS A 280 -9.23 2.26 -9.11
N LEU A 281 -8.80 2.93 -8.04
CA LEU A 281 -8.78 4.39 -8.00
C LEU A 281 -7.77 4.96 -8.98
N THR A 282 -6.54 4.49 -8.98
CA THR A 282 -5.50 5.00 -9.89
C THR A 282 -5.87 4.74 -11.34
N LYS A 283 -6.46 3.59 -11.62
CA LYS A 283 -6.97 3.27 -12.96
C LYS A 283 -8.05 4.25 -13.40
N SER A 284 -8.93 4.64 -12.49
CA SER A 284 -10.07 5.51 -12.82
C SER A 284 -9.65 6.91 -13.29
N PHE A 285 -8.53 7.45 -12.79
CA PHE A 285 -8.04 8.75 -13.25
C PHE A 285 -6.78 8.65 -14.12
N GLY A 286 -6.36 7.44 -14.47
CA GLY A 286 -5.33 7.21 -15.49
C GLY A 286 -3.89 7.32 -15.05
N TRP A 287 -3.62 7.38 -13.74
CA TRP A 287 -2.25 7.43 -13.20
C TRP A 287 -1.85 6.03 -12.73
N GLU A 288 -1.56 5.14 -13.67
CA GLU A 288 -1.32 3.72 -13.37
C GLU A 288 0.14 3.35 -13.14
N THR A 289 1.07 4.24 -13.48
CA THR A 289 2.51 3.95 -13.39
C THR A 289 3.21 4.92 -12.44
N LEU A 290 4.39 4.50 -11.96
CA LEU A 290 5.24 5.37 -11.15
C LEU A 290 5.60 6.65 -11.91
N ASP A 291 5.82 6.55 -13.22
CA ASP A 291 6.11 7.72 -14.05
C ASP A 291 4.99 8.77 -14.01
N SER A 292 3.74 8.32 -13.98
CA SER A 292 2.59 9.24 -13.87
C SER A 292 2.67 10.06 -12.59
N PHE A 293 2.99 9.40 -11.47
CA PHE A 293 3.12 10.09 -10.17
C PHE A 293 4.37 10.98 -10.11
N MET A 294 5.47 10.53 -10.73
CA MET A 294 6.72 11.28 -10.72
C MET A 294 6.66 12.53 -11.60
N GLN A 295 5.81 12.54 -12.63
CA GLN A 295 5.63 13.68 -13.53
C GLN A 295 4.75 14.78 -12.93
N HIS A 296 4.07 14.48 -11.81
CA HIS A 296 3.13 15.40 -11.17
C HIS A 296 3.51 15.54 -9.70
N ASP A 297 2.86 16.47 -9.01
CA ASP A 297 3.08 16.64 -7.57
C ASP A 297 1.77 16.42 -6.78
N VAL A 298 1.89 16.49 -5.46
CA VAL A 298 0.75 16.25 -4.57
C VAL A 298 -0.36 17.28 -4.80
N GLN A 299 -0.01 18.53 -5.12
CA GLN A 299 -0.97 19.58 -5.40
C GLN A 299 -1.81 19.22 -6.64
N GLU A 300 -1.15 18.74 -7.70
CA GLU A 300 -1.83 18.36 -8.94
C GLU A 300 -2.78 17.19 -8.71
N LEU A 301 -2.35 16.17 -7.94
CA LEU A 301 -3.22 15.04 -7.61
C LEU A 301 -4.41 15.48 -6.79
N CYS A 302 -4.18 16.34 -5.80
CA CYS A 302 -5.25 16.87 -4.97
C CYS A 302 -6.28 17.61 -5.82
N ARG A 303 -5.82 18.43 -6.76
CA ARG A 303 -6.70 19.17 -7.68
C ARG A 303 -7.49 18.22 -8.58
N VAL A 304 -6.84 17.19 -9.13
CA VAL A 304 -7.53 16.19 -9.96
C VAL A 304 -8.68 15.56 -9.18
N LEU A 305 -8.42 15.10 -7.96
CA LEU A 305 -9.43 14.44 -7.14
C LEU A 305 -10.55 15.42 -6.75
N LEU A 306 -10.21 16.60 -6.24
CA LEU A 306 -11.20 17.56 -5.76
C LEU A 306 -12.04 18.14 -6.91
N ASP A 307 -11.43 18.39 -8.08
CA ASP A 307 -12.18 18.87 -9.24
C ASP A 307 -13.17 17.82 -9.74
N ASN A 308 -12.78 16.55 -9.77
CA ASN A 308 -13.68 15.46 -10.11
C ASN A 308 -14.87 15.41 -9.14
N MET A 309 -14.58 15.51 -7.83
CA MET A 309 -15.65 15.47 -6.82
C MET A 309 -16.57 16.68 -6.96
N GLU A 310 -16.01 17.85 -7.15
CA GLU A 310 -16.80 19.09 -7.33
C GLU A 310 -17.74 18.99 -8.53
N SER A 311 -17.22 18.49 -9.66
CA SER A 311 -18.03 18.29 -10.88
C SER A 311 -19.17 17.31 -10.65
N LYS A 312 -18.89 16.20 -9.97
CA LYS A 312 -19.91 15.17 -9.68
C LYS A 312 -20.92 15.64 -8.65
N MET A 313 -20.56 16.58 -7.81
CA MET A 313 -21.47 17.13 -6.80
C MET A 313 -22.46 18.14 -7.37
N LYS A 314 -22.20 18.72 -8.54
CA LYS A 314 -23.10 19.71 -9.17
C LYS A 314 -24.47 19.10 -9.41
N GLY A 315 -25.53 19.86 -9.02
CA GLY A 315 -26.89 19.41 -9.14
C GLY A 315 -27.32 18.37 -8.11
N THR A 316 -26.51 18.10 -7.10
CA THR A 316 -26.82 17.13 -6.05
C THR A 316 -26.98 17.84 -4.70
N CYS A 317 -27.39 17.10 -3.67
CA CYS A 317 -27.58 17.64 -2.32
C CYS A 317 -26.27 18.10 -1.66
N VAL A 318 -25.12 17.70 -2.21
CA VAL A 318 -23.80 18.08 -1.68
C VAL A 318 -23.07 19.10 -2.57
N GLU A 319 -23.80 19.72 -3.51
CA GLU A 319 -23.20 20.76 -4.37
C GLU A 319 -22.59 21.87 -3.52
N GLY A 320 -21.37 22.29 -3.91
CA GLY A 320 -20.68 23.37 -3.24
C GLY A 320 -19.85 22.99 -2.04
N THR A 321 -19.78 21.69 -1.70
CA THR A 321 -19.02 21.23 -0.55
C THR A 321 -17.51 21.54 -0.70
N ILE A 322 -16.94 21.32 -1.89
CA ILE A 322 -15.51 21.52 -2.12
C ILE A 322 -15.13 23.01 -1.91
N PRO A 323 -15.81 23.97 -2.55
CA PRO A 323 -15.50 25.38 -2.26
C PRO A 323 -15.72 25.75 -0.80
N ARG A 324 -16.79 25.27 -0.17
CA ARG A 324 -17.05 25.60 1.25
C ARG A 324 -15.95 25.12 2.19
N LEU A 325 -15.33 23.98 1.86
CA LEU A 325 -14.25 23.44 2.69
C LEU A 325 -12.89 24.08 2.40
N PHE A 326 -12.56 24.29 1.13
CA PHE A 326 -11.18 24.56 0.72
C PHE A 326 -10.92 25.91 0.09
N GLU A 327 -11.97 26.61 -0.36
CA GLU A 327 -11.78 27.87 -1.09
C GLU A 327 -11.61 29.07 -0.17
N GLY A 328 -10.50 29.77 -0.34
CA GLY A 328 -10.31 31.11 0.20
C GLY A 328 -10.27 32.12 -0.93
N LYS A 329 -10.15 33.38 -0.57
CA LYS A 329 -10.04 34.48 -1.53
C LYS A 329 -8.84 35.35 -1.16
N MET A 330 -8.07 35.71 -2.17
CA MET A 330 -6.97 36.67 -2.04
C MET A 330 -7.23 37.86 -2.96
N THR A 331 -6.73 39.03 -2.54
CA THR A 331 -6.79 40.22 -3.35
C THR A 331 -5.36 40.57 -3.74
N SER A 332 -5.07 40.59 -5.03
CA SER A 332 -3.84 41.15 -5.55
C SER A 332 -4.09 42.61 -5.86
N PHE A 333 -3.16 43.47 -5.54
CA PHE A 333 -3.33 44.91 -5.73
C PHE A 333 -2.06 45.53 -6.28
N LEU A 334 -2.27 46.62 -7.02
CA LEU A 334 -1.27 47.56 -7.47
C LEU A 334 -1.71 48.94 -7.00
N ARG A 335 -0.93 49.58 -6.13
CA ARG A 335 -1.22 50.89 -5.55
C ARG A 335 -0.12 51.85 -5.91
N CYS A 336 -0.49 52.93 -6.63
CA CYS A 336 0.46 53.96 -6.99
C CYS A 336 0.88 54.74 -5.75
N LYS A 337 2.16 55.14 -5.70
CA LYS A 337 2.73 55.87 -4.55
C LYS A 337 2.40 57.35 -4.58
N HIS A 338 2.32 57.94 -5.77
CA HIS A 338 2.25 59.40 -5.93
C HIS A 338 0.92 59.90 -6.49
N VAL A 339 0.04 59.01 -6.94
CA VAL A 339 -1.30 59.35 -7.39
C VAL A 339 -2.31 58.45 -6.69
N ASN A 340 -3.53 58.91 -6.56
CA ASN A 340 -4.60 58.12 -5.91
C ASN A 340 -5.22 57.16 -6.90
N TYR A 341 -4.51 56.07 -7.15
CA TYR A 341 -4.97 55.01 -8.05
C TYR A 341 -4.55 53.65 -7.47
N THR A 342 -5.51 52.75 -7.35
CA THR A 342 -5.29 51.37 -6.93
C THR A 342 -6.07 50.46 -7.88
N SER A 343 -5.37 49.48 -8.45
CA SER A 343 -5.96 48.38 -9.20
C SER A 343 -5.95 47.15 -8.31
N SER A 344 -7.07 46.51 -8.16
CA SER A 344 -7.13 45.29 -7.33
C SER A 344 -8.00 44.21 -8.04
N ARG A 345 -7.68 42.99 -7.74
CA ARG A 345 -8.36 41.82 -8.30
C ARG A 345 -8.49 40.76 -7.23
N LYS A 346 -9.74 40.31 -6.99
CA LYS A 346 -9.99 39.18 -6.08
C LYS A 346 -9.89 37.87 -6.86
N GLU A 347 -9.17 36.90 -6.31
CA GLU A 347 -8.97 35.60 -6.93
C GLU A 347 -9.25 34.51 -5.90
N PRO A 348 -9.91 33.42 -6.29
CA PRO A 348 -10.07 32.28 -5.39
C PRO A 348 -8.79 31.45 -5.35
N PHE A 349 -8.57 30.77 -4.24
CA PHE A 349 -7.49 29.79 -4.11
C PHE A 349 -8.02 28.58 -3.32
N TYR A 350 -7.44 27.40 -3.56
CA TYR A 350 -7.77 26.16 -2.88
C TYR A 350 -6.60 25.63 -2.06
N ASP A 351 -5.42 26.20 -2.24
CA ASP A 351 -4.21 25.89 -1.50
C ASP A 351 -3.26 27.07 -1.60
N ILE A 352 -2.24 27.07 -0.74
CA ILE A 352 -1.21 28.11 -0.74
C ILE A 352 0.15 27.42 -0.84
N GLN A 353 0.98 27.90 -1.76
CA GLN A 353 2.36 27.43 -1.92
C GLN A 353 3.29 28.39 -1.21
N LEU A 354 4.03 27.89 -0.24
CA LEU A 354 4.92 28.68 0.62
C LEU A 354 6.37 28.35 0.34
N ASN A 355 7.18 29.39 0.21
CA ASN A 355 8.63 29.25 0.04
C ASN A 355 9.27 28.77 1.33
N VAL A 356 10.17 27.79 1.22
CA VAL A 356 10.95 27.26 2.33
C VAL A 356 12.37 27.83 2.31
N LYS A 357 12.95 27.95 1.11
CA LYS A 357 14.33 28.40 0.93
C LYS A 357 14.49 29.82 1.51
N GLY A 358 15.39 29.96 2.47
CA GLY A 358 15.67 31.25 3.12
C GLY A 358 14.65 31.67 4.16
N LYS A 359 13.69 30.79 4.48
CA LYS A 359 12.64 31.05 5.49
C LYS A 359 12.78 30.08 6.65
N LYS A 360 12.56 30.55 7.87
CA LYS A 360 12.71 29.72 9.08
C LYS A 360 11.41 29.11 9.55
N SER A 361 10.27 29.67 9.13
CA SER A 361 8.97 29.26 9.67
C SER A 361 7.84 29.62 8.72
N ILE A 362 6.67 29.06 9.00
CA ILE A 362 5.42 29.37 8.28
C ILE A 362 5.13 30.87 8.32
N ILE A 363 5.30 31.51 9.48
CA ILE A 363 4.99 32.94 9.62
C ILE A 363 5.93 33.78 8.72
N GLU A 364 7.22 33.44 8.68
CA GLU A 364 8.14 34.09 7.75
C GLU A 364 7.73 33.90 6.29
N SER A 365 7.30 32.71 5.96
CA SER A 365 6.84 32.41 4.60
C SER A 365 5.58 33.18 4.25
N PHE A 366 4.63 33.30 5.18
CA PHE A 366 3.43 34.11 4.95
C PHE A 366 3.78 35.60 4.81
N LYS A 367 4.72 36.09 5.60
CA LYS A 367 5.22 37.49 5.47
C LYS A 367 5.82 37.72 4.08
N ASP A 368 6.61 36.75 3.60
CA ASP A 368 7.19 36.80 2.26
C ASP A 368 6.09 36.76 1.18
N TYR A 369 5.09 35.90 1.36
CA TYR A 369 3.97 35.76 0.42
C TYR A 369 3.18 37.05 0.28
N CYS A 370 2.97 37.75 1.40
CA CYS A 370 2.20 38.99 1.46
C CYS A 370 3.08 40.25 1.36
N ALA A 371 4.38 40.09 1.15
CA ALA A 371 5.30 41.26 1.06
C ALA A 371 4.97 42.08 -0.18
N THR A 372 5.09 43.40 -0.02
CA THR A 372 4.90 44.31 -1.14
C THR A 372 6.19 44.42 -1.95
N GLU A 373 6.04 44.41 -3.26
CA GLU A 373 7.11 44.67 -4.21
C GLU A 373 6.96 46.09 -4.76
N THR A 374 8.05 46.84 -4.77
CA THR A 374 8.05 48.19 -5.34
C THR A 374 8.37 48.10 -6.83
N LEU A 375 7.52 48.72 -7.63
CA LEU A 375 7.72 48.86 -9.07
C LEU A 375 8.23 50.26 -9.35
N ASP A 376 9.52 50.37 -9.66
CA ASP A 376 10.16 51.68 -9.90
C ASP A 376 11.18 51.56 -11.05
N GLY A 377 11.84 52.68 -11.37
CA GLY A 377 12.83 52.73 -12.42
C GLY A 377 12.26 52.33 -13.77
N GLU A 378 12.83 51.26 -14.37
CA GLU A 378 12.38 50.73 -15.63
C GLU A 378 11.12 49.84 -15.50
N ASN A 379 10.79 49.49 -14.27
CA ASN A 379 9.66 48.58 -13.98
C ASN A 379 8.40 49.32 -13.50
N LYS A 380 8.31 50.65 -13.74
CA LYS A 380 7.14 51.43 -13.33
C LYS A 380 5.86 50.87 -13.94
N TYR A 381 4.78 50.97 -13.17
CA TYR A 381 3.45 50.50 -13.54
C TYR A 381 2.77 51.51 -14.50
N ASP A 382 2.21 51.01 -15.57
CA ASP A 382 1.41 51.84 -16.49
C ASP A 382 0.00 51.99 -15.90
N ALA A 383 -0.25 53.16 -15.32
CA ALA A 383 -1.51 53.48 -14.65
C ALA A 383 -2.51 54.15 -15.59
N GLY A 384 -2.38 53.94 -16.90
CA GLY A 384 -3.30 54.49 -17.89
C GLY A 384 -3.24 56.00 -17.97
N GLU A 385 -4.30 56.68 -17.52
CA GLU A 385 -4.40 58.15 -17.55
C GLU A 385 -3.27 58.84 -16.74
N TYR A 386 -2.75 58.15 -15.72
CA TYR A 386 -1.69 58.68 -14.88
C TYR A 386 -0.28 58.41 -15.41
N GLY A 387 -0.20 57.69 -16.52
CA GLY A 387 1.10 57.33 -17.13
C GLY A 387 1.87 56.31 -16.33
N LEU A 388 3.18 56.24 -16.52
CA LEU A 388 4.08 55.36 -15.78
C LEU A 388 4.25 55.87 -14.34
N GLN A 389 3.92 55.04 -13.37
CA GLN A 389 3.95 55.44 -11.95
C GLN A 389 4.74 54.43 -11.11
N GLU A 390 5.41 54.92 -10.12
CA GLU A 390 5.95 54.07 -9.05
C GLU A 390 4.76 53.49 -8.26
N ALA A 391 4.78 52.20 -8.05
CA ALA A 391 3.66 51.49 -7.41
C ALA A 391 4.15 50.40 -6.48
N GLU A 392 3.28 50.04 -5.56
CA GLU A 392 3.44 48.84 -4.72
C GLU A 392 2.50 47.76 -5.22
N LYS A 393 3.06 46.54 -5.34
CA LYS A 393 2.32 45.37 -5.71
C LYS A 393 2.31 44.37 -4.55
N GLY A 394 1.16 43.80 -4.21
CA GLY A 394 1.08 42.89 -3.10
C GLY A 394 -0.17 42.05 -3.10
N ILE A 395 -0.27 41.24 -2.12
CA ILE A 395 -1.37 40.31 -1.92
C ILE A 395 -1.86 40.37 -0.48
N UNK A 396 -3.10 40.23 -0.27
CA UNK A 396 -3.67 40.16 0.89
C UNK A 396 -4.66 39.14 0.86
N PHE A 397 -4.89 38.63 1.91
CA PHE A 397 -5.97 37.62 1.98
C PHE A 397 -7.27 38.31 2.38
N SER A 398 -8.35 38.02 1.63
CA SER A 398 -9.69 38.52 1.93
C SER A 398 -10.48 37.53 2.77
N SER A 399 -10.35 36.23 2.52
CA SER A 399 -10.94 35.18 3.34
C SER A 399 -10.09 33.94 3.30
N LEU A 400 -10.08 33.18 4.40
CA LEU A 400 -9.31 31.96 4.53
C LEU A 400 -10.28 30.79 4.75
N PRO A 401 -10.02 29.62 4.13
CA PRO A 401 -10.98 28.52 4.16
C PRO A 401 -11.00 27.77 5.51
N PRO A 402 -12.06 27.01 5.77
CA PRO A 402 -12.08 26.13 6.95
C PRO A 402 -10.95 25.11 6.98
N VAL A 403 -10.60 24.52 5.82
CA VAL A 403 -9.48 23.58 5.70
C VAL A 403 -8.42 24.22 4.82
N LEU A 404 -7.25 24.43 5.40
CA LEU A 404 -6.17 25.17 4.76
C LEU A 404 -5.07 24.20 4.36
N HIS A 405 -4.85 24.04 3.05
CA HIS A 405 -3.79 23.21 2.47
C HIS A 405 -2.59 24.09 2.16
N LEU A 406 -1.47 23.81 2.83
CA LEU A 406 -0.22 24.54 2.62
C LEU A 406 0.80 23.61 1.99
N HIS A 407 1.27 23.96 0.81
CA HIS A 407 2.33 23.23 0.12
C HIS A 407 3.66 23.94 0.37
N LEU A 408 4.60 23.21 0.96
CA LEU A 408 5.93 23.74 1.25
C LEU A 408 6.83 23.43 0.06
N LEU A 409 7.40 24.46 -0.54
CA LEU A 409 8.15 24.36 -1.80
C LEU A 409 9.56 23.80 -1.56
N ARG A 410 9.64 22.54 -1.16
CA ARG A 410 10.88 21.84 -0.93
C ARG A 410 11.48 21.28 -2.21
N PHE A 411 10.65 20.96 -3.19
CA PHE A 411 11.10 20.41 -4.47
C PHE A 411 11.12 21.56 -5.48
N GLN A 412 12.31 21.98 -5.89
CA GLN A 412 12.49 23.15 -6.76
C GLN A 412 13.49 22.85 -7.86
N TYR A 413 13.33 23.59 -8.97
CA TYR A 413 14.31 23.58 -10.06
C TYR A 413 15.45 24.54 -9.70
N ASP A 414 16.67 24.06 -9.80
CA ASP A 414 17.88 24.86 -9.56
C ASP A 414 18.50 25.25 -10.92
N PRO A 415 18.41 26.52 -11.34
CA PRO A 415 18.99 26.93 -12.61
C PRO A 415 20.51 26.85 -12.67
N LEU A 416 21.20 26.86 -11.52
CA LEU A 416 22.66 26.76 -11.47
C LEU A 416 23.14 25.36 -11.87
N THR A 417 22.42 24.31 -11.44
CA THR A 417 22.80 22.92 -11.75
C THR A 417 21.96 22.31 -12.87
N ASP A 418 20.93 23.02 -13.33
CA ASP A 418 19.95 22.56 -14.30
C ASP A 418 19.30 21.24 -13.88
N GLN A 419 18.99 21.12 -12.59
CA GLN A 419 18.40 19.94 -11.99
C GLN A 419 17.34 20.32 -10.98
N ASN A 420 16.39 19.41 -10.77
CA ASN A 420 15.47 19.51 -9.64
C ASN A 420 16.20 19.11 -8.38
N ILE A 421 16.00 19.87 -7.32
CA ILE A 421 16.62 19.63 -6.02
C ILE A 421 15.55 19.57 -4.94
N LYS A 422 15.89 18.92 -3.83
CA LYS A 422 15.05 18.96 -2.63
C LYS A 422 15.72 19.86 -1.59
N ILE A 423 14.96 20.80 -1.05
CA ILE A 423 15.42 21.72 0.00
C ILE A 423 15.09 21.08 1.35
N ASN A 424 16.12 20.70 2.09
CA ASN A 424 15.99 20.04 3.38
C ASN A 424 16.12 21.01 4.56
N ASP A 425 16.20 22.30 4.30
CA ASP A 425 16.37 23.34 5.31
C ASP A 425 15.33 23.22 6.41
N ARG A 426 15.74 23.57 7.64
CA ARG A 426 14.82 23.61 8.77
C ARG A 426 13.74 24.66 8.52
N PHE A 427 12.49 24.23 8.69
CA PHE A 427 11.32 25.08 8.48
C PHE A 427 10.28 24.72 9.52
N GLU A 428 10.10 25.62 10.48
CA GLU A 428 9.23 25.37 11.64
C GLU A 428 7.78 25.67 11.31
N PHE A 429 6.90 24.85 11.84
CA PHE A 429 5.47 25.08 11.74
C PHE A 429 4.82 24.78 13.10
N PRO A 430 3.88 25.63 13.53
CA PRO A 430 3.29 25.48 14.85
C PRO A 430 2.09 24.54 14.83
N GLU A 431 1.74 24.03 15.99
CA GLU A 431 0.50 23.27 16.19
C GLU A 431 -0.71 24.22 16.09
N GLN A 432 -0.59 25.44 16.60
CA GLN A 432 -1.60 26.49 16.51
C GLN A 432 -1.06 27.62 15.64
N LEU A 433 -1.80 27.95 14.57
CA LEU A 433 -1.39 28.96 13.59
C LEU A 433 -2.39 30.11 13.60
N ASN A 434 -1.93 31.32 13.89
CA ASN A 434 -2.77 32.52 13.84
C ASN A 434 -2.39 33.34 12.62
N LEU A 435 -3.34 33.52 11.71
CA LEU A 435 -3.13 34.24 10.46
C LEU A 435 -3.80 35.63 10.45
N GLU A 436 -4.16 36.17 11.61
CA GLU A 436 -4.86 37.44 11.73
C GLU A 436 -4.12 38.59 11.04
N GLU A 437 -2.78 38.64 11.16
CA GLU A 437 -2.00 39.73 10.56
C GLU A 437 -2.02 39.73 9.03
N PHE A 438 -2.38 38.59 8.41
CA PHE A 438 -2.40 38.44 6.95
C PHE A 438 -3.79 38.60 6.35
N LEU A 439 -4.81 38.63 7.19
CA LEU A 439 -6.21 38.75 6.76
C LEU A 439 -6.57 40.22 6.70
N LYS A 440 -6.85 40.71 5.50
CA LYS A 440 -7.29 42.06 5.23
C LYS A 440 -8.72 41.99 4.69
N ASP A 441 -9.58 42.94 4.90
CA ASP A 441 -10.97 42.94 4.42
C ASP A 441 -11.78 41.77 4.97
N GLU A 442 -11.95 41.69 6.28
CA GLU A 442 -12.63 40.62 6.97
C GLU A 442 -14.03 40.36 6.41
N GLU A 443 -14.16 39.34 5.55
CA GLU A 443 -15.46 38.82 5.11
C GLU A 443 -15.96 37.76 6.10
N ASP A 444 -15.09 37.32 6.99
CA ASP A 444 -15.33 36.21 7.91
C ASP A 444 -15.36 36.73 9.34
N SER A 445 -16.40 36.42 10.09
CA SER A 445 -16.56 36.89 11.48
C SER A 445 -15.73 36.04 12.48
N ALA A 446 -15.28 34.86 12.10
CA ALA A 446 -14.51 33.98 12.98
C ALA A 446 -13.01 34.31 12.93
N PRO A 447 -12.29 34.27 14.05
CA PRO A 447 -10.85 34.50 14.02
C PRO A 447 -10.13 33.47 13.14
N PRO A 448 -9.10 33.87 12.37
CA PRO A 448 -8.36 32.94 11.51
C PRO A 448 -7.25 32.21 12.29
N VAL A 449 -7.67 31.48 13.31
CA VAL A 449 -6.79 30.67 14.16
C VAL A 449 -7.01 29.20 13.74
N TYR A 450 -5.94 28.50 13.49
CA TYR A 450 -5.95 27.17 12.90
C TYR A 450 -5.22 26.16 13.79
N THR A 451 -5.71 24.94 13.78
CA THR A 451 -5.08 23.79 14.45
C THR A 451 -4.52 22.84 13.40
N LEU A 452 -3.29 22.40 13.59
CA LEU A 452 -2.63 21.44 12.69
C LEU A 452 -3.34 20.11 12.73
N HIS A 453 -3.71 19.59 11.57
CA HIS A 453 -4.45 18.32 11.42
C HIS A 453 -3.59 17.24 10.78
N ALA A 454 -2.79 17.57 9.78
CA ALA A 454 -1.98 16.59 9.05
C ALA A 454 -0.63 17.18 8.65
N VAL A 455 0.40 16.32 8.70
CA VAL A 455 1.77 16.62 8.29
C VAL A 455 2.19 15.55 7.30
N LEU A 456 2.32 15.93 6.02
CA LEU A 456 2.76 15.01 4.96
C LEU A 456 4.27 15.14 4.80
N VAL A 457 4.96 14.00 4.91
CA VAL A 457 6.41 13.95 5.10
C VAL A 457 7.05 13.11 4.00
N HIS A 458 8.19 13.59 3.52
CA HIS A 458 9.03 12.88 2.55
C HIS A 458 10.40 12.64 3.16
N SER A 459 10.91 11.41 3.01
CA SER A 459 12.28 11.03 3.39
C SER A 459 13.05 10.69 2.12
N GLY A 460 14.19 11.32 1.93
CA GLY A 460 15.04 11.05 0.78
C GLY A 460 15.30 12.30 -0.05
N ASP A 461 15.75 12.08 -1.27
CA ASP A 461 16.06 13.17 -2.20
C ASP A 461 14.96 13.30 -3.28
N ASN A 462 15.19 14.15 -4.27
CA ASN A 462 14.22 14.43 -5.32
C ASN A 462 14.06 13.30 -6.36
N HIS A 463 14.84 12.22 -6.24
CA HIS A 463 14.78 11.09 -7.18
C HIS A 463 13.95 9.93 -6.66
N GLY A 464 13.28 10.10 -5.55
CA GLY A 464 12.48 9.05 -4.95
C GLY A 464 12.38 9.25 -3.45
N GLY A 465 12.36 8.17 -2.71
CA GLY A 465 12.29 8.22 -1.27
C GLY A 465 11.00 7.62 -0.75
N HIS A 466 10.67 7.95 0.47
CA HIS A 466 9.53 7.35 1.16
C HIS A 466 8.60 8.46 1.67
N TYR A 467 7.29 8.22 1.55
CA TYR A 467 6.25 9.17 1.94
C TYR A 467 5.43 8.58 3.08
N VAL A 468 5.24 9.37 4.13
CA VAL A 468 4.34 9.04 5.23
C VAL A 468 3.50 10.25 5.59
N VAL A 469 2.43 10.05 6.34
CA VAL A 469 1.65 11.17 6.87
C VAL A 469 1.35 10.96 8.35
N PHE A 470 1.46 12.02 9.10
CA PHE A 470 1.05 12.09 10.50
C PHE A 470 -0.27 12.84 10.56
N ILE A 471 -1.27 12.24 11.17
CA ILE A 471 -2.60 12.84 11.28
C ILE A 471 -3.07 12.78 12.72
N ASN A 472 -3.75 13.83 13.11
CA ASN A 472 -4.42 14.02 14.38
C ASN A 472 -5.93 13.94 14.03
N PRO A 473 -6.50 12.72 13.92
CA PRO A 473 -7.78 12.57 13.21
C PRO A 473 -8.95 13.30 13.85
N LYS A 474 -8.94 13.45 15.17
CA LYS A 474 -10.04 14.10 15.91
C LYS A 474 -9.72 15.54 16.30
N GLY A 475 -8.55 16.03 15.94
CA GLY A 475 -8.13 17.39 16.34
C GLY A 475 -7.80 17.52 17.81
N ASP A 476 -7.62 16.43 18.52
CA ASP A 476 -7.43 16.40 19.97
C ASP A 476 -5.96 16.31 20.41
N GLY A 477 -5.04 16.36 19.47
CA GLY A 477 -3.61 16.25 19.75
C GLY A 477 -3.10 14.81 19.87
N LYS A 478 -3.93 13.82 19.62
CA LYS A 478 -3.52 12.42 19.58
C LYS A 478 -3.17 12.03 18.16
N TRP A 479 -1.88 11.87 17.93
CA TRP A 479 -1.33 11.69 16.58
C TRP A 479 -1.15 10.22 16.24
N CYS A 480 -1.36 9.91 14.95
CA CYS A 480 -1.03 8.60 14.37
C CYS A 480 -0.14 8.81 13.15
N LYS A 481 0.76 7.86 12.92
CA LYS A 481 1.62 7.79 11.74
C LYS A 481 1.02 6.79 10.76
N PHE A 482 0.78 7.23 9.53
CA PHE A 482 0.25 6.40 8.45
C PHE A 482 1.39 6.16 7.47
N ASP A 483 1.94 4.96 7.50
CA ASP A 483 3.09 4.54 6.71
C ASP A 483 2.65 3.39 5.81
N ASP A 484 2.04 3.74 4.68
CA ASP A 484 1.40 2.80 3.76
C ASP A 484 0.45 1.87 4.54
N ASP A 485 0.74 0.57 4.60
CA ASP A 485 -0.13 -0.43 5.22
C ASP A 485 -0.06 -0.46 6.75
N VAL A 486 0.86 0.29 7.37
CA VAL A 486 1.05 0.28 8.83
C VAL A 486 0.60 1.61 9.42
N VAL A 487 -0.33 1.55 10.37
CA VAL A 487 -0.75 2.72 11.15
C VAL A 487 -0.36 2.49 12.59
N SER A 488 0.29 3.47 13.20
CA SER A 488 0.78 3.37 14.57
C SER A 488 0.58 4.70 15.31
N ARG A 489 0.42 4.60 16.61
CA ARG A 489 0.36 5.79 17.46
C ARG A 489 1.75 6.40 17.57
N CYS A 490 1.80 7.71 17.64
CA CYS A 490 3.07 8.43 17.79
C CYS A 490 2.88 9.66 18.67
N SER A 491 4.00 10.21 19.13
CA SER A 491 3.98 11.43 19.91
C SER A 491 3.82 12.64 19.01
N LYS A 492 3.39 13.76 19.62
CA LYS A 492 3.33 15.05 18.95
C LYS A 492 4.72 15.45 18.43
N GLN A 493 5.76 15.16 19.18
CA GLN A 493 7.13 15.49 18.80
C GLN A 493 7.54 14.77 17.51
N GLU A 494 7.19 13.49 17.39
CA GLU A 494 7.44 12.73 16.16
C GLU A 494 6.68 13.29 14.97
N ALA A 495 5.44 13.76 15.20
CA ALA A 495 4.59 14.26 14.12
C ALA A 495 4.99 15.68 13.67
N VAL A 496 5.45 16.52 14.58
CA VAL A 496 5.67 17.94 14.34
C VAL A 496 7.16 18.27 14.31
N ASP A 497 7.80 18.26 15.47
CA ASP A 497 9.18 18.77 15.62
C ASP A 497 10.19 18.01 14.77
N HIS A 498 10.06 16.68 14.69
CA HIS A 498 10.99 15.84 13.94
C HIS A 498 10.84 16.01 12.43
N ASN A 499 9.84 16.73 11.95
CA ASN A 499 9.60 16.95 10.52
C ASN A 499 9.89 18.38 10.07
N PHE A 500 10.51 19.18 10.93
CA PHE A 500 10.94 20.52 10.54
C PHE A 500 12.07 20.50 9.51
N GLY A 501 12.89 19.46 9.49
CA GLY A 501 14.07 19.36 8.63
C GLY A 501 15.29 20.02 9.26
N GLY A 502 16.36 20.09 8.50
CA GLY A 502 17.56 20.84 8.87
C GLY A 502 18.63 20.00 9.55
N HIS A 503 19.25 20.13 10.52
CA HIS A 503 20.52 20.15 11.10
C HIS A 503 21.26 18.88 11.45
N GLU A 504 22.51 18.97 11.19
CA GLU A 504 23.52 17.96 11.25
C GLU A 504 23.92 17.53 12.67
N ASP A 505 23.64 18.38 13.66
CA ASP A 505 24.12 18.14 15.02
C ASP A 505 23.21 17.27 15.87
N ASP A 506 21.98 17.07 15.44
CA ASP A 506 21.02 16.22 16.16
C ASP A 506 20.78 14.94 15.37
N ILE A 507 21.35 13.84 15.86
CA ILE A 507 21.22 12.53 15.20
C ILE A 507 19.78 12.00 15.26
N THR A 508 18.92 12.56 16.11
CA THR A 508 17.52 12.15 16.18
C THR A 508 16.68 12.72 15.04
N VAL A 509 17.17 13.76 14.37
CA VAL A 509 16.49 14.39 13.23
C VAL A 509 17.20 13.97 11.96
N LYS A 510 16.53 13.21 11.11
CA LYS A 510 17.06 12.83 9.81
C LYS A 510 17.08 14.05 8.90
N HIS A 511 18.26 14.40 8.41
CA HIS A 511 18.46 15.58 7.58
C HIS A 511 17.51 15.63 6.37
N CYS A 512 17.25 14.49 5.73
CA CYS A 512 16.47 14.42 4.51
C CYS A 512 14.99 14.08 4.75
N THR A 513 14.53 14.05 6.02
CA THR A 513 13.14 13.74 6.38
C THR A 513 12.45 15.00 6.88
N ASN A 514 11.41 15.46 6.16
CA ASN A 514 10.76 16.72 6.48
C ASN A 514 9.40 16.86 5.82
N ALA A 515 8.61 17.79 6.32
CA ALA A 515 7.26 18.05 5.83
C ALA A 515 7.31 18.81 4.49
N TYR A 516 6.46 18.38 3.55
CA TYR A 516 6.26 19.07 2.26
C TYR A 516 4.84 19.59 2.09
N MET A 517 3.89 19.16 2.93
CA MET A 517 2.52 19.66 2.91
C MET A 517 1.96 19.62 4.32
N LEU A 518 1.20 20.64 4.66
CA LEU A 518 0.54 20.74 5.97
C LEU A 518 -0.94 21.00 5.76
N VAL A 519 -1.77 20.45 6.64
CA VAL A 519 -3.22 20.70 6.65
C VAL A 519 -3.59 21.27 8.01
N TYR A 520 -4.18 22.45 7.98
CA TYR A 520 -4.71 23.16 9.17
C TYR A 520 -6.21 23.26 9.05
N ILE A 521 -6.90 23.16 10.18
CA ILE A 521 -8.35 23.34 10.23
C ILE A 521 -8.64 24.54 11.15
N LYS A 522 -9.47 25.47 10.66
CA LYS A 522 -9.87 26.65 11.43
C LYS A 522 -10.55 26.17 12.72
N ASP A 523 -10.17 26.74 13.86
CA ASP A 523 -10.66 26.29 15.17
C ASP A 523 -12.19 26.32 15.24
N SER A 524 -12.82 27.36 14.69
CA SER A 524 -14.29 27.50 14.68
C SER A 524 -14.96 26.44 13.79
N ALA A 525 -14.22 25.79 12.90
CA ALA A 525 -14.75 24.80 11.96
C ALA A 525 -14.44 23.35 12.33
N ILE A 526 -13.63 23.12 13.38
CA ILE A 526 -13.18 21.76 13.73
C ILE A 526 -14.37 20.83 13.97
N ALA A 527 -15.36 21.27 14.75
CA ALA A 527 -16.51 20.43 15.08
C ALA A 527 -17.29 20.04 13.82
N ASP A 528 -17.40 20.94 12.87
CA ASP A 528 -18.11 20.68 11.60
C ASP A 528 -17.28 19.81 10.66
N VAL A 529 -16.01 20.13 10.45
CA VAL A 529 -15.14 19.42 9.50
C VAL A 529 -14.85 17.99 9.99
N LEU A 530 -14.61 17.82 11.29
CA LEU A 530 -14.26 16.52 11.88
C LEU A 530 -15.46 15.82 12.52
N GLN A 531 -16.68 16.17 12.13
CA GLN A 531 -17.89 15.52 12.63
C GLN A 531 -17.82 14.01 12.40
N PRO A 532 -18.43 13.20 13.30
CA PRO A 532 -18.40 11.75 13.09
C PRO A 532 -19.13 11.34 11.82
N VAL A 533 -18.59 10.33 11.14
CA VAL A 533 -19.20 9.72 9.96
C VAL A 533 -19.59 8.30 10.32
N THR A 534 -20.88 7.99 10.19
CA THR A 534 -21.46 6.71 10.57
C THR A 534 -22.03 6.00 9.34
N GLU A 535 -22.48 4.76 9.54
CA GLU A 535 -23.14 3.98 8.49
C GLU A 535 -24.37 4.71 7.92
N GLN A 536 -25.05 5.47 8.78
CA GLN A 536 -26.27 6.20 8.37
C GLN A 536 -25.97 7.32 7.37
N ASP A 537 -24.73 7.77 7.32
CA ASP A 537 -24.30 8.81 6.36
C ASP A 537 -24.02 8.25 4.97
N ILE A 538 -24.06 6.92 4.81
CA ILE A 538 -23.73 6.24 3.56
C ILE A 538 -25.03 5.74 2.92
N PRO A 539 -25.33 6.11 1.67
CA PRO A 539 -26.56 5.62 1.01
C PRO A 539 -26.58 4.09 0.92
N ASP A 540 -27.74 3.51 1.17
CA ASP A 540 -27.94 2.06 1.16
C ASP A 540 -27.56 1.45 -0.20
N GLN A 541 -27.86 2.15 -1.30
CA GLN A 541 -27.53 1.70 -2.65
C GLN A 541 -26.03 1.55 -2.85
N LEU A 542 -25.26 2.49 -2.32
CA LEU A 542 -23.79 2.44 -2.39
C LEU A 542 -23.25 1.25 -1.59
N VAL A 543 -23.74 1.05 -0.37
CA VAL A 543 -23.33 -0.06 0.48
C VAL A 543 -23.61 -1.40 -0.23
N GLU A 544 -24.82 -1.55 -0.79
CA GLU A 544 -25.19 -2.77 -1.51
C GLU A 544 -24.27 -3.02 -2.71
N ARG A 545 -23.98 -1.98 -3.48
CA ARG A 545 -23.10 -2.09 -4.64
C ARG A 545 -21.68 -2.53 -4.23
N LEU A 546 -21.14 -1.89 -3.20
CA LEU A 546 -19.76 -2.18 -2.75
C LEU A 546 -19.66 -3.60 -2.17
N LEU A 547 -20.66 -4.05 -1.42
CA LEU A 547 -20.70 -5.40 -0.88
C LEU A 547 -20.84 -6.44 -2.00
N GLU A 548 -21.64 -6.14 -3.04
CA GLU A 548 -21.77 -7.02 -4.20
C GLU A 548 -20.45 -7.12 -4.97
N GLU A 549 -19.76 -6.01 -5.18
CA GLU A 549 -18.43 -5.99 -5.82
C GLU A 549 -17.43 -6.86 -5.05
N ARG A 550 -17.44 -6.74 -3.72
CA ARG A 550 -16.55 -7.51 -2.86
C ARG A 550 -16.85 -9.00 -2.94
N ARG A 551 -18.13 -9.37 -2.97
CA ARG A 551 -18.55 -10.77 -3.11
C ARG A 551 -18.11 -11.35 -4.44
N GLN A 552 -18.29 -10.60 -5.54
CA GLN A 552 -17.88 -11.02 -6.87
C GLN A 552 -16.35 -11.21 -6.94
N GLU A 553 -15.61 -10.31 -6.35
CA GLU A 553 -14.14 -10.40 -6.31
C GLU A 553 -13.66 -11.60 -5.50
N THR A 554 -14.32 -11.90 -4.38
CA THR A 554 -14.02 -13.08 -3.57
C THR A 554 -14.25 -14.37 -4.38
N LEU A 555 -15.35 -14.43 -5.14
CA LEU A 555 -15.64 -15.57 -6.00
C LEU A 555 -14.58 -15.72 -7.10
N ARG A 556 -14.19 -14.63 -7.74
CA ARG A 556 -13.15 -14.64 -8.78
C ARG A 556 -11.81 -15.09 -8.23
N ARG A 557 -11.46 -14.64 -7.02
CA ARG A 557 -10.21 -15.03 -6.35
C ARG A 557 -10.23 -16.53 -6.04
N LYS A 558 -11.37 -17.05 -5.55
CA LYS A 558 -11.54 -18.47 -5.28
C LYS A 558 -11.39 -19.27 -6.57
N GLU A 559 -12.01 -18.84 -7.67
CA GLU A 559 -11.89 -19.50 -8.97
C GLU A 559 -10.45 -19.51 -9.47
N ARG A 560 -9.74 -18.37 -9.34
CA ARG A 560 -8.33 -18.27 -9.74
C ARG A 560 -7.44 -19.20 -8.91
N ASN A 561 -7.66 -19.25 -7.61
CA ASN A 561 -6.86 -20.10 -6.71
C ASN A 561 -7.08 -21.58 -6.99
N GLU A 562 -8.27 -21.96 -7.47
CA GLU A 562 -8.62 -23.34 -7.79
C GLU A 562 -8.32 -23.70 -9.25
N ALA A 563 -7.99 -22.72 -10.09
CA ALA A 563 -7.79 -22.95 -11.54
C ALA A 563 -6.71 -23.97 -11.84
N HIS A 564 -5.65 -24.04 -11.01
CA HIS A 564 -4.57 -25.01 -11.18
C HIS A 564 -5.00 -26.45 -10.89
N LEU A 565 -6.15 -26.65 -10.23
CA LEU A 565 -6.68 -27.98 -9.92
C LEU A 565 -7.48 -28.57 -11.08
N TYR A 566 -7.79 -27.77 -12.09
CA TYR A 566 -8.65 -28.14 -13.22
C TYR A 566 -7.87 -28.19 -14.52
N MET A 567 -8.32 -29.03 -15.43
CA MET A 567 -7.84 -29.10 -16.81
C MET A 567 -9.01 -28.95 -17.76
N ASN A 568 -8.73 -28.46 -18.96
CA ASN A 568 -9.73 -28.37 -20.03
C ASN A 568 -9.67 -29.62 -20.90
N VAL A 569 -10.84 -30.22 -21.10
CA VAL A 569 -10.99 -31.40 -21.96
C VAL A 569 -11.86 -30.99 -23.14
N GLN A 570 -11.37 -31.25 -24.35
CA GLN A 570 -12.07 -30.95 -25.59
C GLN A 570 -12.52 -32.27 -26.19
N ILE A 571 -13.82 -32.44 -26.43
CA ILE A 571 -14.40 -33.67 -26.96
C ILE A 571 -14.69 -33.48 -28.43
N VAL A 572 -14.21 -34.42 -29.24
CA VAL A 572 -14.44 -34.54 -30.67
C VAL A 572 -15.24 -35.83 -30.91
N THR A 573 -16.24 -35.77 -31.76
CA THR A 573 -17.00 -36.96 -32.16
C THR A 573 -16.86 -37.15 -33.68
N SER A 574 -17.39 -38.28 -34.18
CA SER A 574 -17.40 -38.57 -35.61
C SER A 574 -18.05 -37.48 -36.43
N ASP A 575 -19.02 -36.77 -35.88
CA ASP A 575 -19.69 -35.67 -36.58
C ASP A 575 -18.73 -34.54 -36.94
N ASN A 576 -17.68 -34.35 -36.13
CA ASN A 576 -16.66 -33.33 -36.38
C ASN A 576 -15.75 -33.67 -37.57
N PHE A 577 -15.74 -34.92 -38.01
CA PHE A 577 -14.95 -35.37 -39.16
C PHE A 577 -15.69 -35.16 -40.48
N CYS A 578 -17.00 -35.03 -40.43
CA CYS A 578 -17.83 -34.84 -41.62
C CYS A 578 -17.54 -33.50 -42.28
N GLY A 579 -17.44 -33.53 -43.60
CA GLY A 579 -17.25 -32.32 -44.40
C GLY A 579 -15.80 -31.83 -44.51
N HIS A 580 -14.88 -32.39 -43.74
CA HIS A 580 -13.46 -32.00 -43.84
C HIS A 580 -12.84 -32.48 -45.15
N GLN A 581 -12.23 -31.61 -45.91
CA GLN A 581 -11.70 -31.92 -47.24
C GLN A 581 -10.17 -32.14 -47.26
N GLY A 582 -9.54 -32.13 -46.07
CA GLY A 582 -8.11 -32.38 -45.94
C GLY A 582 -7.77 -33.87 -45.81
N THR A 583 -6.48 -34.13 -45.72
CA THR A 583 -5.96 -35.52 -45.64
C THR A 583 -6.02 -36.08 -44.23
N ASP A 584 -6.19 -35.21 -43.20
CA ASP A 584 -6.35 -35.67 -41.80
C ASP A 584 -7.83 -35.85 -41.48
N LEU A 585 -8.13 -36.25 -40.24
CA LEU A 585 -9.49 -36.52 -39.78
C LEU A 585 -10.34 -35.23 -39.77
N TYR A 586 -9.75 -34.13 -39.29
CA TYR A 586 -10.43 -32.84 -39.16
C TYR A 586 -9.38 -31.76 -39.06
N ASP A 587 -9.83 -30.48 -39.17
CA ASP A 587 -8.98 -29.33 -38.98
C ASP A 587 -9.16 -28.84 -37.54
N PRO A 588 -8.13 -28.97 -36.69
CA PRO A 588 -8.27 -28.59 -35.28
C PRO A 588 -8.64 -27.11 -35.07
N ASP A 589 -8.29 -26.24 -36.01
CA ASP A 589 -8.56 -24.81 -35.89
C ASP A 589 -9.97 -24.43 -36.28
N LYS A 590 -10.70 -25.32 -36.93
CA LYS A 590 -12.04 -25.06 -37.48
C LYS A 590 -13.16 -25.81 -36.77
N VAL A 591 -12.81 -26.69 -35.85
CA VAL A 591 -13.79 -27.53 -35.16
C VAL A 591 -14.32 -26.82 -33.93
N SER A 592 -15.64 -26.89 -33.71
CA SER A 592 -16.28 -26.42 -32.49
C SER A 592 -16.29 -27.56 -31.50
N TYR A 593 -15.40 -27.52 -30.51
CA TYR A 593 -15.30 -28.55 -29.50
C TYR A 593 -16.39 -28.42 -28.45
N ARG A 594 -16.84 -29.56 -27.93
CA ARG A 594 -17.53 -29.56 -26.63
C ARG A 594 -16.45 -29.57 -25.55
N SER A 595 -16.36 -28.51 -24.78
CA SER A 595 -15.30 -28.32 -23.80
C SER A 595 -15.84 -28.48 -22.38
N PHE A 596 -15.06 -29.15 -21.55
CA PHE A 596 -15.39 -29.40 -20.16
C PHE A 596 -14.20 -29.03 -19.27
N LYS A 597 -14.50 -28.44 -18.15
CA LYS A 597 -13.52 -28.17 -17.12
C LYS A 597 -13.59 -29.27 -16.08
N VAL A 598 -12.55 -30.08 -15.97
CA VAL A 598 -12.54 -31.31 -15.17
C VAL A 598 -11.34 -31.24 -14.21
N LYS A 599 -11.51 -31.71 -12.98
CA LYS A 599 -10.43 -31.79 -12.02
C LYS A 599 -9.33 -32.73 -12.52
N LYS A 600 -8.08 -32.31 -12.41
CA LYS A 600 -6.90 -33.07 -12.86
C LYS A 600 -6.82 -34.44 -12.20
N MET A 601 -7.24 -34.52 -10.94
CA MET A 601 -7.17 -35.75 -10.14
C MET A 601 -8.37 -36.65 -10.33
N THR A 602 -9.29 -36.33 -11.22
CA THR A 602 -10.41 -37.21 -11.59
C THR A 602 -9.85 -38.50 -12.19
N SER A 603 -10.36 -39.64 -11.76
CA SER A 603 -9.97 -40.90 -12.36
C SER A 603 -10.60 -41.06 -13.74
N LEU A 604 -9.99 -41.91 -14.56
CA LEU A 604 -10.55 -42.22 -15.90
C LEU A 604 -11.97 -42.77 -15.81
N ARG A 605 -12.24 -43.62 -14.83
CA ARG A 605 -13.58 -44.17 -14.59
C ARG A 605 -14.58 -43.05 -14.29
N GLU A 606 -14.23 -42.16 -13.39
CA GLU A 606 -15.11 -41.02 -13.05
C GLU A 606 -15.33 -40.11 -14.25
N PHE A 607 -14.29 -39.91 -15.07
CA PHE A 607 -14.37 -39.11 -16.29
C PHE A 607 -15.36 -39.71 -17.28
N ILE A 608 -15.28 -41.04 -17.51
CA ILE A 608 -16.18 -41.73 -18.43
C ILE A 608 -17.62 -41.57 -17.94
N THR A 609 -17.87 -41.70 -16.63
CA THR A 609 -19.20 -41.50 -16.05
C THR A 609 -19.68 -40.07 -16.29
N LEU A 610 -18.79 -39.08 -16.06
CA LEU A 610 -19.12 -37.68 -16.28
C LEU A 610 -19.49 -37.39 -17.75
N ILE A 611 -18.68 -37.91 -18.68
CA ILE A 611 -18.92 -37.71 -20.11
C ILE A 611 -20.20 -38.44 -20.55
N SER A 612 -20.45 -39.60 -19.99
CA SER A 612 -21.70 -40.36 -20.22
C SER A 612 -22.92 -39.49 -19.88
N GLU A 613 -22.90 -38.85 -18.74
CA GLU A 613 -23.98 -37.97 -18.28
C GLU A 613 -24.11 -36.74 -19.17
N GLN A 614 -22.97 -36.10 -19.48
CA GLN A 614 -22.96 -34.84 -20.22
C GLN A 614 -23.34 -35.03 -21.70
N MET A 615 -22.89 -36.12 -22.30
CA MET A 615 -23.16 -36.41 -23.71
C MET A 615 -24.44 -37.24 -23.92
N LYS A 616 -25.04 -37.69 -22.84
CA LYS A 616 -26.30 -38.48 -22.86
C LYS A 616 -26.18 -39.79 -23.59
N TYR A 617 -25.07 -40.51 -23.36
CA TYR A 617 -24.88 -41.88 -23.84
C TYR A 617 -24.61 -42.80 -22.65
N PRO A 618 -25.12 -44.02 -22.65
CA PRO A 618 -24.72 -45.01 -21.63
C PRO A 618 -23.22 -45.28 -21.67
N VAL A 619 -22.65 -45.63 -20.51
CA VAL A 619 -21.21 -45.83 -20.35
C VAL A 619 -20.69 -46.90 -21.33
N ASN A 620 -21.45 -47.98 -21.55
CA ASN A 620 -21.04 -49.07 -22.44
C ASN A 620 -21.16 -48.71 -23.93
N MET A 621 -21.74 -47.57 -24.26
CA MET A 621 -21.89 -47.07 -25.63
C MET A 621 -20.87 -46.03 -26.02
N ILE A 622 -19.92 -45.71 -25.13
CA ILE A 622 -18.86 -44.70 -25.41
C ILE A 622 -17.48 -45.27 -25.06
N ARG A 623 -16.49 -44.79 -25.76
CA ARG A 623 -15.07 -45.08 -25.48
C ARG A 623 -14.22 -43.86 -25.82
N PRO A 624 -13.43 -43.36 -24.85
CA PRO A 624 -12.57 -42.23 -25.11
C PRO A 624 -11.26 -42.64 -25.79
N TRP A 625 -10.83 -41.87 -26.78
CA TRP A 625 -9.57 -42.06 -27.47
C TRP A 625 -8.81 -40.74 -27.40
N PRO A 626 -7.79 -40.60 -26.53
CA PRO A 626 -6.95 -39.42 -26.55
C PRO A 626 -6.35 -39.20 -27.93
N LEU A 627 -6.37 -37.95 -28.39
CA LEU A 627 -5.79 -37.59 -29.69
C LEU A 627 -4.40 -37.01 -29.45
N ILE A 628 -3.43 -37.48 -30.22
CA ILE A 628 -2.06 -36.99 -30.17
C ILE A 628 -1.65 -36.42 -31.53
N TYR A 629 -0.81 -35.38 -31.51
CA TYR A 629 -0.19 -34.84 -32.72
C TYR A 629 1.12 -35.56 -32.99
N ARG A 630 1.24 -36.10 -34.19
CA ARG A 630 2.46 -36.74 -34.65
C ARG A 630 3.43 -35.73 -35.24
N THR A 631 4.67 -36.14 -35.44
CA THR A 631 5.72 -35.29 -36.01
C THR A 631 5.38 -34.77 -37.40
N ASN A 632 4.56 -35.52 -38.15
CA ASN A 632 4.08 -35.09 -39.49
C ASN A 632 2.84 -34.17 -39.39
N GLN A 633 2.52 -33.70 -38.20
CA GLN A 633 1.41 -32.77 -37.91
C GLN A 633 0.02 -33.39 -38.17
N THR A 634 -0.08 -34.70 -38.21
CA THR A 634 -1.38 -35.37 -38.25
C THR A 634 -1.84 -35.76 -36.83
N CYS A 635 -3.16 -35.76 -36.65
CA CYS A 635 -3.78 -36.05 -35.36
C CYS A 635 -4.34 -37.46 -35.38
N ARG A 636 -3.96 -38.30 -34.41
CA ARG A 636 -4.36 -39.70 -34.37
C ARG A 636 -4.81 -40.13 -32.96
N PRO A 637 -5.83 -41.00 -32.86
CA PRO A 637 -6.24 -41.51 -31.57
C PRO A 637 -5.27 -42.54 -31.02
N VAL A 638 -5.18 -42.58 -29.71
CA VAL A 638 -4.36 -43.54 -28.96
C VAL A 638 -5.29 -44.34 -28.05
N ALA A 639 -5.08 -45.66 -28.00
CA ALA A 639 -5.87 -46.50 -27.14
C ALA A 639 -5.52 -46.27 -25.66
N VAL A 640 -6.55 -46.27 -24.81
CA VAL A 640 -6.42 -46.29 -23.36
C VAL A 640 -6.90 -47.63 -22.87
N ASP A 641 -6.16 -48.26 -21.98
CA ASP A 641 -6.57 -49.50 -21.36
C ASP A 641 -7.60 -49.21 -20.26
N LEU A 642 -8.86 -49.40 -20.56
CA LEU A 642 -9.94 -49.03 -19.64
C LEU A 642 -9.96 -49.88 -18.36
N GLU A 643 -9.33 -51.06 -18.36
CA GLU A 643 -9.24 -51.88 -17.17
C GLU A 643 -8.05 -51.51 -16.29
N LEU A 644 -6.86 -51.38 -16.91
CA LEU A 644 -5.65 -51.08 -16.17
C LEU A 644 -5.55 -49.59 -15.75
N ASP A 645 -6.07 -48.70 -16.57
CA ASP A 645 -5.94 -47.28 -16.37
C ASP A 645 -7.14 -46.63 -15.69
N CYS A 646 -8.18 -47.39 -15.33
CA CYS A 646 -9.44 -46.81 -14.82
C CYS A 646 -9.29 -46.02 -13.54
N THR A 647 -8.27 -46.27 -12.73
CA THR A 647 -8.01 -45.54 -11.48
C THR A 647 -6.95 -44.47 -11.64
N LYS A 648 -6.29 -44.35 -12.79
CA LYS A 648 -5.28 -43.31 -13.03
C LYS A 648 -5.95 -41.93 -13.11
N HIS A 649 -5.22 -40.94 -12.66
CA HIS A 649 -5.67 -39.56 -12.76
C HIS A 649 -5.64 -39.09 -14.20
N LEU A 650 -6.64 -38.28 -14.53
CA LEU A 650 -6.82 -37.78 -15.88
C LEU A 650 -5.62 -37.04 -16.43
N ILE A 651 -4.99 -36.21 -15.57
CA ILE A 651 -3.81 -35.42 -15.98
C ILE A 651 -2.62 -36.31 -16.36
N ASP A 652 -2.48 -37.46 -15.71
CA ASP A 652 -1.43 -38.42 -16.03
C ASP A 652 -1.67 -39.10 -17.37
N ILE A 653 -2.93 -39.44 -17.65
CA ILE A 653 -3.33 -40.04 -18.95
C ILE A 653 -3.13 -39.00 -20.07
N ALA A 654 -3.41 -37.76 -19.78
CA ALA A 654 -3.24 -36.64 -20.72
C ALA A 654 -1.78 -36.21 -20.89
N ASP A 655 -0.85 -36.77 -20.11
CA ASP A 655 0.57 -36.39 -20.10
C ASP A 655 0.74 -34.87 -19.90
N ASN A 656 0.00 -34.36 -18.92
CA ASN A 656 0.00 -32.93 -18.54
C ASN A 656 -0.51 -31.98 -19.64
N ALA A 657 -1.23 -32.49 -20.63
CA ALA A 657 -1.80 -31.63 -21.67
C ALA A 657 -3.07 -30.95 -21.18
N SER A 658 -3.15 -29.63 -21.40
CA SER A 658 -4.36 -28.86 -21.19
C SER A 658 -4.34 -27.72 -22.20
N PRO A 659 -5.29 -27.61 -23.11
CA PRO A 659 -6.46 -28.51 -23.34
C PRO A 659 -6.05 -29.89 -23.81
N TRP A 660 -6.80 -30.88 -23.35
CA TRP A 660 -6.65 -32.31 -23.72
C TRP A 660 -7.76 -32.66 -24.68
N THR A 661 -7.43 -33.09 -25.89
CA THR A 661 -8.41 -33.40 -26.91
C THR A 661 -8.63 -34.91 -26.96
N VAL A 662 -9.89 -35.31 -26.91
CA VAL A 662 -10.32 -36.71 -26.86
C VAL A 662 -11.36 -36.94 -27.94
N PHE A 663 -11.14 -37.97 -28.74
CA PHE A 663 -12.19 -38.49 -29.63
C PHE A 663 -13.09 -39.39 -28.81
N LEU A 664 -14.37 -39.06 -28.75
CA LEU A 664 -15.37 -39.92 -28.07
C LEU A 664 -16.05 -40.77 -29.11
N GLU A 665 -15.69 -42.05 -29.13
CA GLU A 665 -16.34 -43.04 -29.97
C GLU A 665 -17.71 -43.37 -29.36
N THR A 666 -18.75 -43.37 -30.19
CA THR A 666 -20.11 -43.69 -29.77
C THR A 666 -20.68 -44.79 -30.66
N VAL A 667 -21.65 -45.52 -30.15
CA VAL A 667 -22.41 -46.50 -30.95
C VAL A 667 -23.26 -45.73 -31.96
N GLU A 668 -23.20 -46.17 -33.21
CA GLU A 668 -24.01 -45.57 -34.28
C GLU A 668 -25.50 -45.80 -34.02
N PRO A 669 -26.33 -44.76 -34.16
CA PRO A 669 -27.76 -44.92 -33.78
C PRO A 669 -28.52 -45.98 -34.51
N ASP A 670 -28.18 -46.21 -35.78
CA ASP A 670 -28.93 -47.15 -36.65
C ASP A 670 -28.26 -48.52 -36.76
N SER A 671 -27.21 -48.77 -36.00
CA SER A 671 -26.43 -50.01 -36.09
C SER A 671 -27.08 -51.19 -35.40
N GLY A 672 -28.07 -50.95 -34.51
CA GLY A 672 -28.68 -51.98 -33.71
C GLY A 672 -27.82 -52.52 -32.58
N MET A 673 -26.67 -51.95 -32.36
CA MET A 673 -25.74 -52.35 -31.30
C MET A 673 -26.13 -51.68 -29.98
N HIS A 674 -26.01 -52.42 -28.88
CA HIS A 674 -26.29 -51.97 -27.55
C HIS A 674 -25.04 -51.62 -26.74
N CYS A 675 -23.87 -51.92 -27.29
CA CYS A 675 -22.57 -51.61 -26.70
C CYS A 675 -21.52 -51.54 -27.80
N LEU A 676 -20.39 -50.88 -27.51
CA LEU A 676 -19.26 -50.82 -28.43
C LEU A 676 -18.59 -52.20 -28.50
N PRO A 677 -18.04 -52.62 -29.69
CA PRO A 677 -17.26 -53.85 -29.79
C PRO A 677 -16.04 -53.81 -28.87
N GLU A 678 -15.62 -54.96 -28.42
CA GLU A 678 -14.38 -55.08 -27.65
C GLU A 678 -13.20 -54.71 -28.53
N PHE A 679 -12.27 -53.96 -27.93
CA PHE A 679 -11.02 -53.54 -28.58
C PHE A 679 -9.84 -54.15 -27.83
N ASP A 680 -9.06 -54.95 -28.54
CA ASP A 680 -7.83 -55.55 -28.01
C ASP A 680 -6.65 -54.67 -28.37
N LYS A 681 -6.09 -53.98 -27.35
CA LYS A 681 -4.98 -53.06 -27.52
C LYS A 681 -3.76 -53.70 -28.22
N GLU A 682 -3.56 -55.00 -28.05
CA GLU A 682 -2.40 -55.71 -28.58
C GLU A 682 -2.57 -56.11 -30.04
N THR A 683 -3.78 -56.40 -30.48
CA THR A 683 -4.01 -56.95 -31.81
C THR A 683 -4.85 -56.11 -32.73
N ASP A 684 -5.64 -55.17 -32.18
CA ASP A 684 -6.59 -54.38 -32.99
C ASP A 684 -6.07 -52.98 -33.28
N VAL A 685 -6.47 -52.44 -34.41
CA VAL A 685 -6.17 -51.09 -34.86
C VAL A 685 -7.49 -50.40 -35.21
N LEU A 686 -7.65 -49.18 -34.74
CA LEU A 686 -8.79 -48.34 -35.10
C LEU A 686 -8.48 -47.62 -36.41
N LEU A 687 -9.37 -47.84 -37.40
CA LEU A 687 -9.23 -47.26 -38.74
C LEU A 687 -10.42 -46.35 -39.03
N PHE A 688 -10.11 -45.23 -39.67
CA PHE A 688 -11.10 -44.29 -40.16
C PHE A 688 -11.09 -44.29 -41.67
N PHE A 689 -12.28 -44.23 -42.27
CA PHE A 689 -12.44 -44.37 -43.71
C PHE A 689 -13.01 -43.06 -44.30
N LYS A 690 -12.38 -42.65 -45.38
CA LYS A 690 -12.83 -41.53 -46.20
C LYS A 690 -12.91 -41.96 -47.65
N LEU A 691 -13.99 -41.58 -48.30
CA LEU A 691 -14.21 -41.85 -49.70
C LEU A 691 -13.87 -40.58 -50.55
N TYR A 692 -13.01 -40.75 -51.52
CA TYR A 692 -12.69 -39.67 -52.44
C TYR A 692 -13.50 -39.87 -53.71
N ASP A 693 -14.27 -38.84 -54.10
CA ASP A 693 -15.03 -38.79 -55.36
C ASP A 693 -14.22 -38.01 -56.39
N PRO A 694 -13.62 -38.67 -57.40
CA PRO A 694 -12.78 -37.96 -58.33
C PRO A 694 -13.54 -37.03 -59.30
N LYS A 695 -14.85 -37.28 -59.50
CA LYS A 695 -15.66 -36.41 -60.37
C LYS A 695 -15.91 -35.06 -59.74
N ASN A 696 -16.28 -35.06 -58.49
CA ASN A 696 -16.63 -33.85 -57.76
C ASN A 696 -15.47 -33.33 -56.95
N LYS A 697 -14.34 -34.05 -56.88
CA LYS A 697 -13.15 -33.72 -56.12
C LYS A 697 -13.47 -33.48 -54.65
N ARG A 698 -14.28 -34.38 -54.07
CA ARG A 698 -14.73 -34.26 -52.68
C ARG A 698 -14.39 -35.50 -51.90
N ILE A 699 -14.08 -35.26 -50.61
CA ILE A 699 -13.80 -36.31 -49.63
C ILE A 699 -15.01 -36.38 -48.69
N SER A 700 -15.47 -37.62 -48.43
CA SER A 700 -16.57 -37.86 -47.50
C SER A 700 -16.10 -38.80 -46.40
N TYR A 701 -16.38 -38.45 -45.17
CA TYR A 701 -16.10 -39.34 -44.02
C TYR A 701 -17.14 -40.47 -44.03
N CYS A 702 -16.66 -41.74 -43.99
CA CYS A 702 -17.53 -42.91 -44.09
C CYS A 702 -17.72 -43.64 -42.78
N GLY A 703 -16.88 -43.38 -41.78
CA GLY A 703 -17.00 -44.09 -40.50
C GLY A 703 -15.68 -44.70 -40.05
N HIS A 704 -15.76 -45.52 -39.03
CA HIS A 704 -14.60 -46.18 -38.45
C HIS A 704 -14.89 -47.64 -38.12
N THR A 705 -13.83 -48.42 -37.97
CA THR A 705 -13.94 -49.83 -37.55
C THR A 705 -12.61 -50.28 -36.95
N TYR A 706 -12.67 -51.43 -36.27
CA TYR A 706 -11.48 -52.08 -35.75
C TYR A 706 -11.06 -53.21 -36.68
N MET A 707 -9.76 -53.33 -36.89
CA MET A 707 -9.20 -54.44 -37.66
C MET A 707 -8.05 -55.08 -36.89
N SER A 708 -8.03 -56.39 -36.86
CA SER A 708 -6.92 -57.14 -36.27
C SER A 708 -5.70 -57.04 -37.17
N ILE A 709 -4.54 -56.68 -36.59
CA ILE A 709 -3.29 -56.64 -37.35
C ILE A 709 -2.83 -58.01 -37.82
N ASN A 710 -3.41 -59.05 -37.25
CA ASN A 710 -3.15 -60.47 -37.65
C ASN A 710 -4.11 -60.94 -38.71
N ALA A 711 -5.10 -60.15 -39.12
CA ALA A 711 -6.04 -60.50 -40.15
C ALA A 711 -5.34 -60.52 -41.52
N LYS A 712 -5.54 -61.55 -42.27
CA LYS A 712 -5.08 -61.61 -43.65
C LYS A 712 -6.03 -60.83 -44.54
N ALA A 713 -5.49 -60.04 -45.42
CA ALA A 713 -6.25 -59.19 -46.33
C ALA A 713 -7.07 -60.01 -47.29
#